data_7d6571d4c67a1ee1c3a366eb6db3b06c
#
_entry.id   7d6571d4c67a1ee1c3a366eb6db3b06c
#
_cell.length_a   1.000
_cell.length_b   1.000
_cell.length_c   1.000
_cell.angle_alpha   90.00
_cell.angle_beta   90.00
_cell.angle_gamma   90.00
#
_symmetry.space_group_name_H-M   'P 1'
#
loop_
_entity.id
_entity.type
_entity.pdbx_description
1 polymer ?
#
loop_
_entity_poly.entity_id
_entity_poly.type
_entity_poly.pdbx_seq_one_letter_code
_entity_poly.pdbx_strand_id
1 'polypeptide(L)'
;MKAEPGGERSASPSRTVDSMGAPFETRRRSPTGDRADDLQCPPRCTGPAAHQPARRRVTMADRRQGAASGEGFAARPPDGRRASAQDTVRLALVIGALGVVFGDIGTSPIYTLQTVFNPSDPHPVPVSTQNVYGVVSLVFWSVMIIVTVTYVLLAMRVDNEGEGGIMALITLLRRWSSQRGRRAAAVLAALGIFGASLFFGDSMITPAISVLSSVEGLKVVEPSLASAVVPITAVIIVLLFLVQRRGTAAVGRVFGPVMIAWFVAIGACGVAGIADHPGILRALSPTYAVGFLAGHFGTAFYALAAVVLAVTGAEALYADMGHFGRRAITRAWMFLVFPACILSYLGQGALILADPHNISSPFFLLVPDWGRWPLILLATAATVIASQAVITGAYSVASQAAKLGYLPRLRIAHTSESTIGQIYVPWINWLLMVSVLTLVFAFRSSTALAYAFGMAVTGTITISTLLFFYIARAKWGTPVWLVTIGATVLLSVDLLFVAANLTKFVHGAWLPLLIGLTVFTVMTTWQRGRELVTAERARQEGPLPEFVDDLRTGKVATLRIPGTAVFLNRGKQTVPLAMRANVEHNHVRHDQVVILCIETEPVPRVLAGQRIVVDDLGYADDGIIHVTARFGYMERPDVPGILAMLTPAETEGPLQLDQASYFLSKIELRRGKAPTMAPWRKRLFIATSYITADAAEYFGLPRDRTVIMGSQIEV
;
A
#
# COMPACT_ATOMS: atom_id res chain seq x y z
N MET A 1 22.77 20.91 -57.24
CA MET A 1 22.48 22.21 -57.95
C MET A 1 22.27 23.19 -56.82
N LYS A 2 23.28 23.97 -56.53
CA LYS A 2 23.47 25.43 -56.76
C LYS A 2 22.37 26.23 -56.04
N ALA A 3 22.56 27.24 -55.20
CA ALA A 3 23.75 27.95 -54.69
C ALA A 3 23.21 28.88 -53.57
N GLU A 4 23.96 29.11 -52.55
CA GLU A 4 24.06 30.38 -51.79
C GLU A 4 24.48 31.53 -52.69
N PRO A 5 24.56 32.83 -52.30
CA PRO A 5 25.03 33.36 -51.01
C PRO A 5 24.53 34.77 -50.59
N GLY A 6 24.98 35.20 -49.43
CA GLY A 6 25.56 36.51 -49.10
C GLY A 6 24.61 37.53 -48.47
N GLY A 7 24.90 38.32 -47.47
CA GLY A 7 26.08 38.88 -46.90
C GLY A 7 25.67 40.10 -46.13
N GLU A 8 26.38 40.38 -45.12
CA GLU A 8 27.16 41.47 -44.56
C GLU A 8 26.48 42.46 -43.59
N ARG A 9 27.00 42.44 -42.36
CA ARG A 9 27.82 43.47 -41.61
C ARG A 9 27.12 44.78 -41.32
N SER A 10 27.17 45.34 -40.15
CA SER A 10 28.25 45.89 -39.32
C SER A 10 27.67 46.54 -38.07
N ALA A 11 28.26 46.37 -36.98
CA ALA A 11 29.29 47.06 -36.21
C ALA A 11 28.77 47.93 -35.06
N SER A 12 29.38 47.72 -33.91
CA SER A 12 29.41 48.49 -32.65
C SER A 12 30.12 49.84 -32.86
N PRO A 13 30.12 50.76 -31.90
CA PRO A 13 31.06 50.77 -30.78
C PRO A 13 30.55 51.43 -29.46
N SER A 14 30.95 50.92 -28.30
CA SER A 14 31.92 51.33 -27.27
C SER A 14 31.85 52.75 -26.69
N ARG A 15 31.93 52.84 -25.38
CA ARG A 15 32.86 53.59 -24.46
C ARG A 15 32.21 53.66 -23.07
N THR A 16 32.83 53.06 -22.06
CA THR A 16 33.87 53.54 -21.12
C THR A 16 33.50 54.85 -20.43
N VAL A 17 33.58 55.04 -19.09
CA VAL A 17 34.75 54.98 -18.18
C VAL A 17 34.30 55.30 -16.74
N ASP A 18 34.90 54.60 -15.76
CA ASP A 18 35.46 54.99 -14.46
C ASP A 18 34.55 55.55 -13.35
N SER A 19 34.83 55.42 -12.08
CA SER A 19 35.98 54.88 -11.31
C SER A 19 35.71 55.03 -9.83
N MET A 20 36.42 54.24 -9.01
CA MET A 20 36.88 54.49 -7.61
C MET A 20 35.84 54.43 -6.47
N GLY A 21 36.05 53.80 -5.34
CA GLY A 21 37.24 53.24 -4.71
C GLY A 21 36.85 52.49 -3.39
N ALA A 22 37.63 51.56 -3.05
CA ALA A 22 37.68 50.86 -1.75
C ALA A 22 38.63 51.65 -0.79
N PRO A 23 39.07 51.18 0.38
CA PRO A 23 38.69 50.08 1.26
C PRO A 23 38.78 50.44 2.76
N PHE A 24 38.93 49.41 3.64
CA PHE A 24 39.43 49.39 5.04
C PHE A 24 38.36 49.00 6.07
N GLU A 25 38.58 48.17 7.06
CA GLU A 25 39.58 47.20 7.50
C GLU A 25 39.03 46.55 8.79
N THR A 26 39.35 45.32 8.95
CA THR A 26 39.45 44.46 10.11
C THR A 26 39.50 45.07 11.52
N ARG A 27 38.85 44.43 12.54
CA ARG A 27 39.54 43.99 13.75
C ARG A 27 38.75 42.98 14.55
N ARG A 28 39.41 41.87 14.84
CA ARG A 28 39.20 40.88 15.90
C ARG A 28 39.39 41.51 17.29
N ARG A 29 38.65 40.98 18.30
CA ARG A 29 39.20 40.47 19.57
C ARG A 29 38.09 40.01 20.50
N SER A 30 38.11 38.71 20.93
CA SER A 30 37.72 38.26 22.28
C SER A 30 38.86 38.60 23.24
N PRO A 31 38.72 38.58 24.58
CA PRO A 31 38.33 37.37 25.31
C PRO A 31 37.67 37.62 26.70
N THR A 32 37.16 36.51 27.26
CA THR A 32 37.17 36.08 28.71
C THR A 32 36.56 36.91 29.80
N GLY A 33 35.75 36.24 30.65
CA GLY A 33 35.81 36.42 32.10
C GLY A 33 34.49 36.51 32.85
N ASP A 34 34.09 35.43 33.42
CA ASP A 34 33.63 35.16 34.79
C ASP A 34 32.67 36.09 35.59
N ARG A 35 31.80 35.40 36.28
CA ARG A 35 31.16 35.62 37.61
C ARG A 35 29.75 36.22 37.68
N ALA A 36 28.87 35.32 38.14
CA ALA A 36 27.90 35.39 39.23
C ALA A 36 27.54 36.76 39.83
N ASP A 37 26.29 37.00 39.97
CA ASP A 37 25.50 37.12 41.18
C ASP A 37 24.18 37.90 40.99
N ASP A 38 23.15 37.35 41.57
CA ASP A 38 21.95 37.95 42.18
C ASP A 38 21.43 39.32 41.71
N LEU A 39 20.13 39.37 41.41
CA LEU A 39 19.19 40.22 42.15
C LEU A 39 17.78 40.30 41.51
N GLN A 40 16.81 39.83 42.27
CA GLN A 40 15.50 40.47 42.58
C GLN A 40 14.56 40.90 41.44
N CYS A 41 13.39 40.28 41.39
CA CYS A 41 12.15 40.79 40.82
C CYS A 41 11.68 42.10 41.48
N PRO A 42 11.04 42.99 40.73
CA PRO A 42 9.98 43.85 41.23
C PRO A 42 8.66 43.70 40.44
N PRO A 43 7.57 44.42 40.85
CA PRO A 43 6.27 43.75 41.09
C PRO A 43 5.24 43.96 39.94
N ARG A 44 4.17 43.20 40.10
CA ARG A 44 2.92 43.16 39.31
C ARG A 44 2.38 44.55 38.93
N CYS A 45 2.13 44.73 37.62
CA CYS A 45 1.14 45.69 37.13
C CYS A 45 -0.11 44.94 36.68
N THR A 46 -1.20 45.19 37.38
CA THR A 46 -2.56 44.77 37.05
C THR A 46 -3.09 45.65 35.92
N GLY A 47 -3.41 45.02 34.76
CA GLY A 47 -4.22 45.58 33.68
C GLY A 47 -5.33 44.61 33.31
N PRO A 48 -6.50 45.10 32.85
CA PRO A 48 -7.71 44.29 32.84
C PRO A 48 -7.68 43.17 31.81
N ALA A 49 -8.16 41.99 32.22
CA ALA A 49 -8.32 40.79 31.41
C ALA A 49 -9.34 41.04 30.27
N ALA A 50 -8.88 40.97 29.04
CA ALA A 50 -9.75 40.81 27.90
C ALA A 50 -10.40 39.42 27.97
N HIS A 51 -11.71 39.38 28.10
CA HIS A 51 -12.53 38.18 28.02
C HIS A 51 -12.35 37.56 26.61
N GLN A 52 -11.60 36.48 26.51
CA GLN A 52 -11.75 35.55 25.38
C GLN A 52 -12.99 34.73 25.67
N PRO A 53 -14.00 34.70 24.74
CA PRO A 53 -15.13 33.81 24.89
C PRO A 53 -14.68 32.35 24.78
N ALA A 54 -15.08 31.54 25.78
CA ALA A 54 -14.79 30.13 25.85
C ALA A 54 -15.41 29.42 24.60
N ARG A 55 -14.56 28.91 23.72
CA ARG A 55 -14.99 28.08 22.58
C ARG A 55 -15.64 26.81 23.13
N ARG A 56 -16.95 26.72 23.00
CA ARG A 56 -17.73 25.53 23.34
C ARG A 56 -17.50 24.46 22.26
N ARG A 57 -16.60 23.52 22.51
CA ARG A 57 -16.47 22.30 21.72
C ARG A 57 -17.46 21.28 22.25
N VAL A 58 -18.52 21.01 21.51
CA VAL A 58 -19.44 19.91 21.81
C VAL A 58 -18.89 18.65 21.14
N THR A 59 -18.43 17.69 21.92
CA THR A 59 -18.06 16.37 21.44
C THR A 59 -19.14 15.36 21.83
N MET A 60 -19.43 14.42 20.93
CA MET A 60 -20.43 13.33 21.15
C MET A 60 -20.18 12.45 22.39
N ALA A 61 -19.13 12.69 23.17
CA ALA A 61 -18.78 11.91 24.38
C ALA A 61 -19.74 12.13 25.55
N ASP A 62 -20.50 13.26 25.60
CA ASP A 62 -21.35 13.61 26.74
C ASP A 62 -22.74 12.91 26.78
N ARG A 63 -23.05 12.04 25.80
CA ARG A 63 -24.38 11.43 25.67
C ARG A 63 -24.61 10.11 26.44
N ARG A 64 -23.70 9.65 27.31
CA ARG A 64 -23.90 8.36 28.00
C ARG A 64 -24.53 8.41 29.40
N GLN A 65 -25.10 9.51 29.85
CA GLN A 65 -25.68 9.58 31.20
C GLN A 65 -27.21 9.72 31.25
N GLY A 66 -27.95 9.53 30.17
CA GLY A 66 -29.39 9.78 30.14
C GLY A 66 -30.32 8.65 29.66
N ALA A 67 -29.90 7.39 29.69
CA ALA A 67 -30.80 6.28 29.27
C ALA A 67 -30.58 5.02 30.11
N ALA A 68 -31.05 5.03 31.33
CA ALA A 68 -31.20 3.82 32.16
C ALA A 68 -32.55 3.84 32.86
N SER A 69 -33.60 3.41 32.16
CA SER A 69 -34.82 2.82 32.74
C SER A 69 -35.73 2.33 31.62
N GLY A 70 -35.75 1.03 31.42
CA GLY A 70 -36.64 0.34 30.46
C GLY A 70 -36.36 -1.15 30.45
N GLU A 71 -36.78 -1.86 31.47
CA GLU A 71 -36.66 -3.32 31.55
C GLU A 71 -37.51 -4.01 30.49
N GLY A 72 -36.86 -4.68 29.57
CA GLY A 72 -37.45 -5.69 28.70
C GLY A 72 -36.65 -6.98 28.81
N PHE A 73 -37.14 -7.93 29.59
CA PHE A 73 -36.61 -9.30 29.73
C PHE A 73 -36.67 -10.01 28.36
N ALA A 74 -35.59 -9.97 27.62
CA ALA A 74 -35.36 -10.89 26.49
C ALA A 74 -34.49 -12.05 27.00
N ALA A 75 -35.05 -13.26 26.99
CA ALA A 75 -34.41 -14.48 27.40
C ALA A 75 -33.05 -14.68 26.72
N ARG A 76 -31.98 -14.82 27.52
CA ARG A 76 -30.65 -15.23 27.05
C ARG A 76 -30.72 -16.61 26.37
N PRO A 77 -30.29 -16.74 25.11
CA PRO A 77 -30.17 -18.06 24.51
C PRO A 77 -29.06 -18.86 25.25
N PRO A 78 -29.19 -20.18 25.33
CA PRO A 78 -28.25 -21.04 26.07
C PRO A 78 -26.83 -20.93 25.50
N ASP A 79 -25.83 -20.89 26.38
CA ASP A 79 -24.40 -20.65 26.09
C ASP A 79 -23.78 -21.55 25.01
N GLY A 80 -24.33 -22.76 24.77
CA GLY A 80 -23.84 -23.67 23.73
C GLY A 80 -24.05 -23.21 22.29
N ARG A 81 -25.09 -22.42 21.99
CA ARG A 81 -25.32 -21.87 20.63
C ARG A 81 -24.38 -20.70 20.28
N ARG A 82 -23.97 -19.91 21.28
CA ARG A 82 -23.02 -18.79 21.07
C ARG A 82 -21.60 -19.32 20.84
N ALA A 83 -21.17 -20.38 21.53
CA ALA A 83 -19.87 -21.00 21.32
C ALA A 83 -19.78 -21.61 19.92
N SER A 84 -20.81 -22.36 19.46
CA SER A 84 -20.83 -22.95 18.11
C SER A 84 -20.83 -21.91 16.99
N ALA A 85 -21.56 -20.79 17.14
CA ALA A 85 -21.57 -19.72 16.18
C ALA A 85 -20.23 -18.98 16.09
N GLN A 86 -19.56 -18.75 17.22
CA GLN A 86 -18.21 -18.15 17.25
C GLN A 86 -17.16 -19.07 16.62
N ASP A 87 -17.24 -20.39 16.83
CA ASP A 87 -16.30 -21.34 16.25
C ASP A 87 -16.54 -21.52 14.74
N THR A 88 -17.79 -21.47 14.27
CA THR A 88 -18.13 -21.47 12.84
C THR A 88 -17.57 -20.22 12.14
N VAL A 89 -17.71 -19.04 12.73
CA VAL A 89 -17.11 -17.79 12.19
C VAL A 89 -15.58 -17.89 12.15
N ARG A 90 -14.96 -18.46 13.18
CA ARG A 90 -13.49 -18.66 13.22
C ARG A 90 -13.00 -19.62 12.13
N LEU A 91 -13.73 -20.71 11.88
CA LEU A 91 -13.39 -21.66 10.82
C LEU A 91 -13.57 -21.03 9.43
N ALA A 92 -14.65 -20.31 9.21
CA ALA A 92 -14.89 -19.60 7.96
C ALA A 92 -13.78 -18.58 7.63
N LEU A 93 -13.24 -17.89 8.65
CA LEU A 93 -12.10 -16.97 8.47
C LEU A 93 -10.81 -17.72 8.11
N VAL A 94 -10.57 -18.92 8.68
CA VAL A 94 -9.40 -19.73 8.33
C VAL A 94 -9.51 -20.25 6.90
N ILE A 95 -10.68 -20.74 6.49
CA ILE A 95 -10.95 -21.19 5.12
C ILE A 95 -10.83 -20.01 4.12
N GLY A 96 -11.36 -18.86 4.49
CA GLY A 96 -11.21 -17.63 3.68
C GLY A 96 -9.75 -17.20 3.53
N ALA A 97 -8.97 -17.26 4.61
CA ALA A 97 -7.53 -16.97 4.56
C ALA A 97 -6.78 -17.97 3.66
N LEU A 98 -7.12 -19.28 3.72
CA LEU A 98 -6.53 -20.28 2.81
C LEU A 98 -6.81 -19.96 1.35
N GLY A 99 -8.00 -19.48 1.05
CA GLY A 99 -8.41 -19.15 -0.33
C GLY A 99 -7.78 -17.89 -0.92
N VAL A 100 -7.38 -16.94 -0.09
CA VAL A 100 -6.92 -15.61 -0.59
C VAL A 100 -5.46 -15.35 -0.22
N VAL A 101 -5.07 -15.57 1.04
CA VAL A 101 -3.78 -15.11 1.56
C VAL A 101 -2.60 -15.96 1.07
N PHE A 102 -2.81 -17.28 0.94
CA PHE A 102 -1.73 -18.25 0.73
C PHE A 102 -1.61 -18.74 -0.72
N GLY A 103 -2.27 -18.07 -1.67
CA GLY A 103 -2.22 -18.45 -3.08
C GLY A 103 -0.81 -18.42 -3.63
N ASP A 104 -0.13 -17.31 -3.50
CA ASP A 104 1.20 -17.08 -4.08
C ASP A 104 2.25 -18.01 -3.47
N ILE A 105 2.40 -18.01 -2.14
CA ILE A 105 3.37 -18.89 -1.46
C ILE A 105 3.06 -20.38 -1.67
N GLY A 106 1.78 -20.73 -1.81
CA GLY A 106 1.34 -22.09 -2.05
C GLY A 106 1.63 -22.60 -3.46
N THR A 107 1.81 -21.73 -4.44
CA THR A 107 2.13 -22.09 -5.82
C THR A 107 3.62 -22.06 -6.12
N SER A 108 4.46 -21.50 -5.24
CA SER A 108 5.91 -21.46 -5.39
C SER A 108 6.58 -22.85 -5.56
N PRO A 109 6.08 -23.96 -4.96
CA PRO A 109 6.64 -25.29 -5.19
C PRO A 109 6.62 -25.74 -6.66
N ILE A 110 5.74 -25.17 -7.49
CA ILE A 110 5.63 -25.57 -8.93
C ILE A 110 6.94 -25.25 -9.69
N TYR A 111 7.61 -24.13 -9.36
CA TYR A 111 8.71 -23.61 -10.15
C TYR A 111 10.04 -23.44 -9.41
N THR A 112 10.05 -23.46 -8.06
CA THR A 112 11.26 -23.11 -7.29
C THR A 112 12.42 -24.08 -7.51
N LEU A 113 12.25 -25.39 -7.30
CA LEU A 113 13.34 -26.35 -7.47
C LEU A 113 13.74 -26.52 -8.93
N GLN A 114 12.80 -26.45 -9.84
CA GLN A 114 13.08 -26.41 -11.28
C GLN A 114 14.00 -25.22 -11.64
N THR A 115 13.76 -24.06 -11.03
CA THR A 115 14.59 -22.86 -11.26
C THR A 115 15.98 -22.99 -10.63
N VAL A 116 16.09 -23.56 -9.41
CA VAL A 116 17.37 -23.76 -8.73
C VAL A 116 18.30 -24.71 -9.50
N PHE A 117 17.74 -25.83 -10.01
CA PHE A 117 18.51 -26.84 -10.74
C PHE A 117 18.45 -26.67 -12.27
N ASN A 118 18.06 -25.49 -12.77
CA ASN A 118 18.00 -25.23 -14.20
C ASN A 118 19.41 -25.30 -14.82
N PRO A 119 19.65 -26.25 -15.76
CA PRO A 119 20.96 -26.39 -16.42
C PRO A 119 21.33 -25.19 -17.30
N SER A 120 20.32 -24.40 -17.73
CA SER A 120 20.52 -23.21 -18.54
C SER A 120 20.75 -21.93 -17.71
N ASP A 121 20.85 -22.04 -16.39
CA ASP A 121 21.20 -20.90 -15.53
C ASP A 121 22.65 -20.49 -15.81
N PRO A 122 23.00 -19.21 -15.80
CA PRO A 122 24.40 -18.75 -15.92
C PRO A 122 25.37 -19.38 -14.89
N HIS A 123 24.83 -19.79 -13.73
CA HIS A 123 25.58 -20.46 -12.66
C HIS A 123 24.79 -21.68 -12.18
N PRO A 124 24.73 -22.75 -12.98
CA PRO A 124 23.88 -23.91 -12.68
C PRO A 124 24.37 -24.63 -11.42
N VAL A 125 23.42 -25.10 -10.62
CA VAL A 125 23.71 -25.94 -9.44
C VAL A 125 23.84 -27.39 -9.90
N PRO A 126 25.02 -28.03 -9.80
CA PRO A 126 25.20 -29.43 -10.18
C PRO A 126 24.33 -30.34 -9.31
N VAL A 127 23.67 -31.32 -9.92
CA VAL A 127 22.91 -32.32 -9.18
C VAL A 127 23.84 -33.30 -8.49
N SER A 128 23.89 -33.24 -7.16
CA SER A 128 24.59 -34.19 -6.30
C SER A 128 23.79 -34.35 -5.01
N THR A 129 24.00 -35.45 -4.31
CA THR A 129 23.30 -35.70 -3.04
C THR A 129 23.50 -34.55 -2.04
N GLN A 130 24.73 -34.04 -1.95
CA GLN A 130 25.09 -32.94 -1.06
C GLN A 130 24.42 -31.63 -1.45
N ASN A 131 24.38 -31.29 -2.74
CA ASN A 131 23.77 -30.08 -3.24
C ASN A 131 22.25 -30.13 -3.10
N VAL A 132 21.61 -31.27 -3.39
CA VAL A 132 20.15 -31.42 -3.21
C VAL A 132 19.77 -31.27 -1.74
N TYR A 133 20.47 -31.91 -0.81
CA TYR A 133 20.24 -31.69 0.63
C TYR A 133 20.49 -30.23 1.03
N GLY A 134 21.54 -29.61 0.54
CA GLY A 134 21.86 -28.22 0.81
C GLY A 134 20.78 -27.27 0.33
N VAL A 135 20.31 -27.42 -0.91
CA VAL A 135 19.26 -26.58 -1.52
C VAL A 135 17.93 -26.76 -0.79
N VAL A 136 17.49 -28.01 -0.55
CA VAL A 136 16.22 -28.28 0.17
C VAL A 136 16.27 -27.75 1.60
N SER A 137 17.44 -27.87 2.26
CA SER A 137 17.67 -27.30 3.59
C SER A 137 17.60 -25.76 3.55
N LEU A 138 18.21 -25.11 2.54
CA LEU A 138 18.11 -23.65 2.35
C LEU A 138 16.67 -23.21 2.13
N VAL A 139 15.89 -23.94 1.31
CA VAL A 139 14.46 -23.65 1.11
C VAL A 139 13.69 -23.74 2.42
N PHE A 140 13.86 -24.85 3.17
CA PHE A 140 13.20 -25.04 4.46
C PHE A 140 13.51 -23.92 5.45
N TRP A 141 14.78 -23.60 5.64
CA TRP A 141 15.19 -22.57 6.61
C TRP A 141 14.86 -21.16 6.16
N SER A 142 14.83 -20.90 4.86
CA SER A 142 14.37 -19.62 4.32
C SER A 142 12.89 -19.39 4.59
N VAL A 143 12.03 -20.38 4.33
CA VAL A 143 10.59 -20.32 4.66
C VAL A 143 10.37 -20.21 6.16
N MET A 144 11.18 -20.94 6.96
CA MET A 144 11.11 -20.86 8.43
C MET A 144 11.50 -19.48 8.94
N ILE A 145 12.64 -18.91 8.50
CA ILE A 145 13.13 -17.62 9.00
C ILE A 145 12.30 -16.47 8.46
N ILE A 146 12.12 -16.39 7.14
CA ILE A 146 11.49 -15.23 6.51
C ILE A 146 9.97 -15.29 6.73
N VAL A 147 9.30 -16.37 6.34
CA VAL A 147 7.84 -16.39 6.40
C VAL A 147 7.35 -16.62 7.82
N THR A 148 7.83 -17.70 8.47
CA THR A 148 7.30 -18.05 9.79
C THR A 148 7.77 -17.09 10.87
N VAL A 149 9.08 -16.84 11.00
CA VAL A 149 9.60 -15.99 12.08
C VAL A 149 9.35 -14.52 11.77
N THR A 150 9.83 -14.01 10.63
CA THR A 150 9.78 -12.57 10.34
C THR A 150 8.35 -12.09 10.12
N TYR A 151 7.55 -12.76 9.27
CA TYR A 151 6.19 -12.28 8.98
C TYR A 151 5.14 -12.79 9.97
N VAL A 152 4.99 -14.11 10.15
CA VAL A 152 3.88 -14.69 10.95
C VAL A 152 4.04 -14.43 12.45
N LEU A 153 5.27 -14.56 12.99
CA LEU A 153 5.51 -14.40 14.42
C LEU A 153 5.82 -12.94 14.82
N LEU A 154 6.53 -12.18 13.98
CA LEU A 154 7.00 -10.83 14.33
C LEU A 154 6.19 -9.74 13.63
N ALA A 155 6.22 -9.63 12.29
CA ALA A 155 5.64 -8.51 11.55
C ALA A 155 4.13 -8.36 11.78
N MET A 156 3.37 -9.46 11.79
CA MET A 156 1.93 -9.43 12.07
C MET A 156 1.55 -8.99 13.51
N ARG A 157 2.52 -8.72 14.39
CA ARG A 157 2.27 -8.06 15.69
C ARG A 157 2.30 -6.55 15.60
N VAL A 158 2.85 -6.00 14.51
CA VAL A 158 2.86 -4.57 14.23
C VAL A 158 1.71 -4.28 13.28
N ASP A 159 0.60 -3.91 13.85
CA ASP A 159 -0.61 -3.53 13.14
C ASP A 159 -0.96 -2.06 13.38
N ASN A 160 -1.66 -1.46 12.44
CA ASN A 160 -2.32 -0.18 12.58
C ASN A 160 -3.83 -0.41 12.70
N GLU A 161 -4.30 -0.63 13.94
CA GLU A 161 -5.70 -0.93 14.27
C GLU A 161 -6.25 -2.14 13.49
N GLY A 162 -5.46 -3.22 13.43
CA GLY A 162 -5.79 -4.45 12.75
C GLY A 162 -5.30 -4.55 11.31
N GLU A 163 -4.94 -3.45 10.66
CA GLU A 163 -4.40 -3.44 9.30
C GLU A 163 -2.88 -3.65 9.28
N GLY A 164 -2.40 -4.45 8.33
CA GLY A 164 -0.99 -4.74 8.11
C GLY A 164 -0.46 -4.22 6.78
N GLY A 165 0.70 -4.75 6.40
CA GLY A 165 1.37 -4.43 5.14
C GLY A 165 2.24 -3.16 5.21
N ILE A 166 2.99 -2.93 4.12
CA ILE A 166 3.98 -1.85 4.06
C ILE A 166 3.37 -0.45 4.23
N MET A 167 2.14 -0.22 3.75
CA MET A 167 1.45 1.07 3.90
C MET A 167 1.07 1.34 5.36
N ALA A 168 0.69 0.30 6.12
CA ALA A 168 0.46 0.41 7.56
C ALA A 168 1.76 0.75 8.30
N LEU A 169 2.89 0.13 7.93
CA LEU A 169 4.20 0.45 8.50
C LEU A 169 4.61 1.91 8.24
N ILE A 170 4.42 2.43 7.01
CA ILE A 170 4.70 3.84 6.69
C ILE A 170 3.85 4.78 7.57
N THR A 171 2.60 4.43 7.78
CA THR A 171 1.67 5.23 8.58
C THR A 171 2.07 5.23 10.05
N LEU A 172 2.40 4.06 10.60
CA LEU A 172 2.90 3.93 11.97
C LEU A 172 4.22 4.66 12.18
N LEU A 173 5.14 4.60 11.20
CA LEU A 173 6.39 5.33 11.21
C LEU A 173 6.16 6.84 11.38
N ARG A 174 5.23 7.41 10.63
CA ARG A 174 4.87 8.84 10.73
C ARG A 174 4.24 9.19 12.07
N ARG A 175 3.41 8.30 12.62
CA ARG A 175 2.73 8.50 13.92
C ARG A 175 3.70 8.45 15.10
N TRP A 176 4.70 7.57 15.06
CA TRP A 176 5.62 7.31 16.18
C TRP A 176 6.99 7.95 16.03
N SER A 177 7.26 8.69 14.95
CA SER A 177 8.54 9.38 14.78
C SER A 177 8.65 10.57 15.74
N SER A 178 9.66 10.56 16.60
CA SER A 178 9.98 11.69 17.48
C SER A 178 10.59 12.86 16.69
N GLN A 179 10.53 14.07 17.24
CA GLN A 179 11.17 15.27 16.66
C GLN A 179 12.67 15.07 16.39
N ARG A 180 13.38 14.34 17.26
CA ARG A 180 14.83 14.06 17.11
C ARG A 180 15.14 13.06 15.99
N GLY A 181 14.19 12.19 15.63
CA GLY A 181 14.34 11.18 14.56
C GLY A 181 13.80 11.58 13.19
N ARG A 182 13.44 12.85 12.97
CA ARG A 182 12.69 13.32 11.78
C ARG A 182 13.37 12.99 10.44
N ARG A 183 14.71 13.10 10.36
CA ARG A 183 15.46 12.77 9.14
C ARG A 183 15.45 11.26 8.87
N ALA A 184 15.73 10.44 9.88
CA ALA A 184 15.69 8.99 9.75
C ALA A 184 14.29 8.50 9.37
N ALA A 185 13.25 9.03 10.00
CA ALA A 185 11.86 8.72 9.66
C ALA A 185 11.49 9.13 8.22
N ALA A 186 12.01 10.25 7.72
CA ALA A 186 11.77 10.67 6.33
C ALA A 186 12.45 9.73 5.33
N VAL A 187 13.69 9.29 5.60
CA VAL A 187 14.39 8.30 4.78
C VAL A 187 13.67 6.96 4.80
N LEU A 188 13.27 6.48 5.99
CA LEU A 188 12.54 5.23 6.14
C LEU A 188 11.15 5.29 5.47
N ALA A 189 10.46 6.44 5.53
CA ALA A 189 9.21 6.65 4.81
C ALA A 189 9.43 6.60 3.29
N ALA A 190 10.50 7.18 2.78
CA ALA A 190 10.85 7.10 1.36
C ALA A 190 11.17 5.66 0.94
N LEU A 191 11.94 4.92 1.76
CA LEU A 191 12.18 3.49 1.54
C LEU A 191 10.87 2.69 1.58
N GLY A 192 9.96 2.99 2.51
CA GLY A 192 8.65 2.35 2.55
C GLY A 192 7.83 2.60 1.29
N ILE A 193 7.82 3.85 0.78
CA ILE A 193 7.16 4.17 -0.50
C ILE A 193 7.82 3.39 -1.65
N PHE A 194 9.15 3.24 -1.63
CA PHE A 194 9.86 2.45 -2.63
C PHE A 194 9.51 0.97 -2.53
N GLY A 195 9.43 0.40 -1.31
CA GLY A 195 8.95 -0.98 -1.11
C GLY A 195 7.51 -1.19 -1.58
N ALA A 196 6.60 -0.26 -1.28
CA ALA A 196 5.25 -0.29 -1.84
C ALA A 196 5.24 -0.22 -3.38
N SER A 197 6.21 0.49 -3.96
CA SER A 197 6.37 0.58 -5.41
C SER A 197 6.93 -0.72 -6.00
N LEU A 198 7.83 -1.43 -5.29
CA LEU A 198 8.29 -2.77 -5.69
C LEU A 198 7.16 -3.81 -5.64
N PHE A 199 6.24 -3.70 -4.68
CA PHE A 199 5.06 -4.55 -4.61
C PHE A 199 4.16 -4.43 -5.86
N PHE A 200 4.08 -3.27 -6.50
CA PHE A 200 3.41 -3.16 -7.81
C PHE A 200 4.17 -3.91 -8.90
N GLY A 201 5.51 -3.93 -8.86
CA GLY A 201 6.34 -4.75 -9.76
C GLY A 201 6.08 -6.25 -9.56
N ASP A 202 6.04 -6.67 -8.30
CA ASP A 202 5.67 -8.01 -7.89
C ASP A 202 4.27 -8.40 -8.42
N SER A 203 3.29 -7.52 -8.25
CA SER A 203 1.92 -7.73 -8.71
C SER A 203 1.76 -7.86 -10.23
N MET A 204 2.76 -7.45 -11.02
CA MET A 204 2.82 -7.69 -12.47
C MET A 204 3.48 -9.04 -12.80
N ILE A 205 4.48 -9.45 -12.02
CA ILE A 205 5.27 -10.65 -12.31
C ILE A 205 4.57 -11.92 -11.79
N THR A 206 3.99 -11.88 -10.60
CA THR A 206 3.36 -13.04 -9.94
C THR A 206 2.27 -13.70 -10.80
N PRO A 207 1.29 -12.99 -11.40
CA PRO A 207 0.31 -13.62 -12.28
C PRO A 207 0.93 -14.25 -13.52
N ALA A 208 1.98 -13.62 -14.06
CA ALA A 208 2.66 -14.14 -15.25
C ALA A 208 3.39 -15.45 -14.95
N ILE A 209 4.22 -15.50 -13.91
CA ILE A 209 5.02 -16.69 -13.59
C ILE A 209 4.13 -17.84 -13.08
N SER A 210 3.15 -17.56 -12.22
CA SER A 210 2.31 -18.58 -11.62
C SER A 210 1.43 -19.29 -12.64
N VAL A 211 0.72 -18.53 -13.51
CA VAL A 211 -0.11 -19.14 -14.54
C VAL A 211 0.75 -19.84 -15.58
N LEU A 212 1.87 -19.21 -16.01
CA LEU A 212 2.74 -19.81 -17.00
C LEU A 212 3.34 -21.14 -16.51
N SER A 213 3.82 -21.19 -15.25
CA SER A 213 4.41 -22.42 -14.67
C SER A 213 3.39 -23.56 -14.54
N SER A 214 2.13 -23.26 -14.21
CA SER A 214 1.10 -24.30 -14.15
C SER A 214 0.75 -24.85 -15.54
N VAL A 215 0.67 -23.98 -16.56
CA VAL A 215 0.40 -24.39 -17.95
C VAL A 215 1.60 -25.09 -18.57
N GLU A 216 2.84 -24.80 -18.16
CA GLU A 216 4.04 -25.53 -18.57
C GLU A 216 4.00 -27.02 -18.22
N GLY A 217 3.21 -27.42 -17.21
CA GLY A 217 2.92 -28.82 -16.93
C GLY A 217 2.37 -29.60 -18.12
N LEU A 218 1.72 -28.95 -19.08
CA LEU A 218 1.25 -29.58 -20.32
C LEU A 218 2.39 -30.15 -21.15
N LYS A 219 3.58 -29.55 -21.14
CA LYS A 219 4.78 -30.05 -21.84
C LYS A 219 5.23 -31.43 -21.33
N VAL A 220 4.94 -31.72 -20.05
CA VAL A 220 5.32 -33.01 -19.41
C VAL A 220 4.40 -34.13 -19.84
N VAL A 221 3.11 -33.82 -20.08
CA VAL A 221 2.11 -34.83 -20.50
C VAL A 221 2.13 -35.01 -22.00
N GLU A 222 2.18 -33.92 -22.76
CA GLU A 222 2.15 -33.96 -24.23
C GLU A 222 3.10 -32.88 -24.77
N PRO A 223 4.32 -33.25 -25.19
CA PRO A 223 5.33 -32.29 -25.68
C PRO A 223 4.88 -31.49 -26.90
N SER A 224 3.94 -31.99 -27.71
CA SER A 224 3.37 -31.28 -28.87
C SER A 224 2.64 -29.99 -28.45
N LEU A 225 2.12 -29.91 -27.21
CA LEU A 225 1.44 -28.73 -26.65
C LEU A 225 2.39 -27.62 -26.22
N ALA A 226 3.71 -27.80 -26.32
CA ALA A 226 4.68 -26.79 -25.92
C ALA A 226 4.46 -25.42 -26.58
N SER A 227 4.04 -25.40 -27.87
CA SER A 227 3.71 -24.16 -28.59
C SER A 227 2.42 -23.48 -28.10
N ALA A 228 1.51 -24.23 -27.48
CA ALA A 228 0.23 -23.75 -27.00
C ALA A 228 0.31 -23.13 -25.59
N VAL A 229 1.40 -23.34 -24.86
CA VAL A 229 1.55 -22.86 -23.46
C VAL A 229 1.37 -21.35 -23.33
N VAL A 230 2.08 -20.57 -24.15
CA VAL A 230 1.98 -19.10 -24.10
C VAL A 230 0.59 -18.60 -24.52
N PRO A 231 -0.03 -19.05 -25.61
CA PRO A 231 -1.40 -18.70 -25.95
C PRO A 231 -2.43 -19.07 -24.87
N ILE A 232 -2.36 -20.29 -24.32
CA ILE A 232 -3.27 -20.72 -23.24
C ILE A 232 -3.11 -19.83 -22.02
N THR A 233 -1.88 -19.56 -21.60
CA THR A 233 -1.56 -18.65 -20.48
C THR A 233 -2.16 -17.26 -20.74
N ALA A 234 -1.98 -16.71 -21.94
CA ALA A 234 -2.53 -15.41 -22.29
C ALA A 234 -4.07 -15.37 -22.20
N VAL A 235 -4.74 -16.42 -22.68
CA VAL A 235 -6.21 -16.54 -22.58
C VAL A 235 -6.66 -16.59 -21.13
N ILE A 236 -6.01 -17.40 -20.29
CA ILE A 236 -6.33 -17.50 -18.85
C ILE A 236 -6.18 -16.12 -18.19
N ILE A 237 -5.08 -15.40 -18.46
CA ILE A 237 -4.82 -14.07 -17.91
C ILE A 237 -5.88 -13.07 -18.36
N VAL A 238 -6.21 -13.03 -19.65
CA VAL A 238 -7.27 -12.14 -20.18
C VAL A 238 -8.60 -12.43 -19.49
N LEU A 239 -8.99 -13.69 -19.39
CA LEU A 239 -10.23 -14.07 -18.70
C LEU A 239 -10.21 -13.66 -17.21
N LEU A 240 -9.09 -13.87 -16.53
CA LEU A 240 -8.89 -13.47 -15.13
C LEU A 240 -9.14 -11.97 -14.96
N PHE A 241 -8.52 -11.11 -15.76
CA PHE A 241 -8.68 -9.66 -15.66
C PHE A 241 -10.06 -9.16 -16.09
N LEU A 242 -10.72 -9.81 -17.02
CA LEU A 242 -12.09 -9.48 -17.45
C LEU A 242 -13.12 -9.81 -16.37
N VAL A 243 -12.95 -10.92 -15.64
CA VAL A 243 -13.85 -11.34 -14.56
C VAL A 243 -13.76 -10.40 -13.35
N GLN A 244 -12.62 -9.70 -13.13
CA GLN A 244 -12.44 -8.73 -12.03
C GLN A 244 -13.60 -7.71 -11.95
N ARG A 245 -14.08 -7.24 -13.09
CA ARG A 245 -15.15 -6.24 -13.18
C ARG A 245 -16.48 -6.71 -12.57
N ARG A 246 -16.75 -8.03 -12.59
CA ARG A 246 -18.02 -8.60 -12.08
C ARG A 246 -18.01 -8.87 -10.57
N GLY A 247 -16.84 -8.64 -9.92
CA GLY A 247 -16.65 -8.92 -8.51
C GLY A 247 -16.26 -10.37 -8.24
N THR A 248 -15.51 -10.54 -7.16
CA THR A 248 -14.94 -11.85 -6.76
C THR A 248 -15.76 -12.55 -5.70
N ALA A 249 -16.88 -11.96 -5.24
CA ALA A 249 -17.67 -12.50 -4.13
C ALA A 249 -18.25 -13.89 -4.40
N ALA A 250 -18.72 -14.15 -5.61
CA ALA A 250 -19.27 -15.45 -6.00
C ALA A 250 -18.18 -16.51 -6.19
N VAL A 251 -17.08 -16.11 -6.83
CA VAL A 251 -15.93 -17.00 -7.12
C VAL A 251 -15.11 -17.25 -5.86
N GLY A 252 -14.99 -16.25 -4.98
CA GLY A 252 -14.22 -16.34 -3.72
C GLY A 252 -14.69 -17.41 -2.75
N ARG A 253 -15.97 -17.80 -2.81
CA ARG A 253 -16.50 -18.93 -2.01
C ARG A 253 -15.88 -20.29 -2.40
N VAL A 254 -15.44 -20.43 -3.64
CA VAL A 254 -14.82 -21.66 -4.15
C VAL A 254 -13.31 -21.68 -3.87
N PHE A 255 -12.68 -20.51 -3.65
CA PHE A 255 -11.25 -20.39 -3.45
C PHE A 255 -10.73 -21.21 -2.24
N GLY A 256 -11.41 -21.12 -1.10
CA GLY A 256 -11.03 -21.88 0.09
C GLY A 256 -10.98 -23.39 -0.15
N PRO A 257 -12.07 -24.04 -0.60
CA PRO A 257 -12.09 -25.46 -0.93
C PRO A 257 -11.04 -25.88 -1.97
N VAL A 258 -10.85 -25.09 -3.05
CA VAL A 258 -9.83 -25.39 -4.07
C VAL A 258 -8.43 -25.34 -3.48
N MET A 259 -8.12 -24.31 -2.67
CA MET A 259 -6.80 -24.20 -2.04
C MET A 259 -6.57 -25.27 -0.97
N ILE A 260 -7.59 -25.70 -0.25
CA ILE A 260 -7.47 -26.86 0.65
C ILE A 260 -7.12 -28.11 -0.16
N ALA A 261 -7.87 -28.39 -1.24
CA ALA A 261 -7.58 -29.52 -2.12
C ALA A 261 -6.15 -29.44 -2.69
N TRP A 262 -5.71 -28.24 -3.07
CA TRP A 262 -4.36 -27.95 -3.54
C TRP A 262 -3.29 -28.30 -2.48
N PHE A 263 -3.39 -27.77 -1.26
CA PHE A 263 -2.41 -28.05 -0.20
C PHE A 263 -2.40 -29.52 0.22
N VAL A 264 -3.55 -30.17 0.26
CA VAL A 264 -3.63 -31.61 0.51
C VAL A 264 -2.97 -32.41 -0.61
N ALA A 265 -3.21 -32.04 -1.89
CA ALA A 265 -2.62 -32.73 -3.03
C ALA A 265 -1.10 -32.60 -3.04
N ILE A 266 -0.54 -31.36 -2.91
CA ILE A 266 0.92 -31.17 -2.91
C ILE A 266 1.60 -31.82 -1.71
N GLY A 267 0.94 -31.83 -0.54
CA GLY A 267 1.42 -32.52 0.65
C GLY A 267 1.43 -34.05 0.46
N ALA A 268 0.35 -34.62 -0.09
CA ALA A 268 0.25 -36.05 -0.37
C ALA A 268 1.29 -36.52 -1.42
N CYS A 269 1.45 -35.75 -2.50
CA CYS A 269 2.49 -36.01 -3.51
C CYS A 269 3.88 -35.93 -2.89
N GLY A 270 4.10 -34.95 -1.98
CA GLY A 270 5.36 -34.83 -1.25
C GLY A 270 5.68 -36.03 -0.35
N VAL A 271 4.65 -36.54 0.37
CA VAL A 271 4.79 -37.74 1.23
C VAL A 271 5.12 -38.97 0.38
N ALA A 272 4.46 -39.14 -0.78
CA ALA A 272 4.76 -40.24 -1.70
C ALA A 272 6.22 -40.21 -2.14
N GLY A 273 6.73 -39.05 -2.62
CA GLY A 273 8.14 -38.94 -3.03
C GLY A 273 9.13 -39.13 -1.86
N ILE A 274 8.80 -38.72 -0.65
CA ILE A 274 9.62 -38.97 0.55
C ILE A 274 9.67 -40.48 0.87
N ALA A 275 8.55 -41.19 0.68
CA ALA A 275 8.48 -42.63 0.97
C ALA A 275 9.47 -43.42 0.09
N ASP A 276 9.69 -43.00 -1.16
CA ASP A 276 10.67 -43.63 -2.06
C ASP A 276 12.12 -43.39 -1.63
N HIS A 277 12.44 -42.18 -1.10
CA HIS A 277 13.78 -41.79 -0.63
C HIS A 277 13.72 -41.06 0.72
N PRO A 278 13.46 -41.77 1.84
CA PRO A 278 13.26 -41.13 3.16
C PRO A 278 14.51 -40.42 3.70
N GLY A 279 15.70 -40.70 3.12
CA GLY A 279 16.93 -40.00 3.46
C GLY A 279 16.86 -38.48 3.28
N ILE A 280 15.95 -37.96 2.41
CA ILE A 280 15.77 -36.52 2.18
C ILE A 280 15.34 -35.75 3.45
N LEU A 281 14.73 -36.42 4.43
CA LEU A 281 14.35 -35.81 5.71
C LEU A 281 15.54 -35.24 6.47
N ARG A 282 16.75 -35.71 6.20
CA ARG A 282 18.00 -35.14 6.75
C ARG A 282 18.17 -33.68 6.37
N ALA A 283 17.63 -33.23 5.22
CA ALA A 283 17.67 -31.85 4.79
C ALA A 283 16.91 -30.88 5.71
N LEU A 284 16.10 -31.37 6.64
CA LEU A 284 15.48 -30.52 7.68
C LEU A 284 16.54 -29.99 8.68
N SER A 285 17.70 -30.65 8.81
CA SER A 285 18.77 -30.17 9.66
C SER A 285 19.44 -28.92 9.05
N PRO A 286 19.65 -27.85 9.85
CA PRO A 286 20.33 -26.63 9.39
C PRO A 286 21.78 -26.88 8.99
N THR A 287 22.37 -27.99 9.44
CA THR A 287 23.74 -28.34 9.13
C THR A 287 24.01 -28.52 7.63
N TYR A 288 23.00 -28.98 6.86
CA TYR A 288 23.09 -29.09 5.40
C TYR A 288 23.07 -27.73 4.72
N ALA A 289 22.21 -26.78 5.16
CA ALA A 289 22.21 -25.42 4.65
C ALA A 289 23.54 -24.71 4.95
N VAL A 290 23.99 -24.79 6.21
CA VAL A 290 25.26 -24.18 6.64
C VAL A 290 26.45 -24.84 5.95
N GLY A 291 26.46 -26.18 5.86
CA GLY A 291 27.50 -26.94 5.17
C GLY A 291 27.61 -26.61 3.69
N PHE A 292 26.48 -26.41 3.02
CA PHE A 292 26.40 -25.99 1.61
C PHE A 292 26.94 -24.56 1.43
N LEU A 293 26.54 -23.62 2.30
CA LEU A 293 27.07 -22.25 2.29
C LEU A 293 28.55 -22.19 2.63
N ALA A 294 29.03 -22.99 3.58
CA ALA A 294 30.43 -22.97 4.00
C ALA A 294 31.36 -23.72 3.02
N GLY A 295 30.93 -24.89 2.50
CA GLY A 295 31.74 -25.74 1.65
C GLY A 295 31.74 -25.33 0.16
N HIS A 296 30.64 -24.77 -0.32
CA HIS A 296 30.45 -24.40 -1.74
C HIS A 296 29.82 -23.03 -1.85
N PHE A 297 30.39 -22.01 -1.20
CA PHE A 297 29.80 -20.66 -1.07
C PHE A 297 29.35 -20.09 -2.40
N GLY A 298 30.14 -20.18 -3.47
CA GLY A 298 29.77 -19.64 -4.78
C GLY A 298 28.48 -20.27 -5.32
N THR A 299 28.40 -21.61 -5.36
CA THR A 299 27.20 -22.33 -5.84
C THR A 299 25.99 -22.07 -4.95
N ALA A 300 26.17 -22.10 -3.63
CA ALA A 300 25.11 -21.82 -2.67
C ALA A 300 24.60 -20.39 -2.76
N PHE A 301 25.49 -19.42 -2.94
CA PHE A 301 25.16 -18.01 -3.11
C PHE A 301 24.31 -17.77 -4.38
N TYR A 302 24.68 -18.37 -5.50
CA TYR A 302 23.88 -18.27 -6.72
C TYR A 302 22.54 -19.03 -6.59
N ALA A 303 22.52 -20.17 -5.88
CA ALA A 303 21.29 -20.91 -5.58
C ALA A 303 20.28 -20.07 -4.78
N LEU A 304 20.75 -19.24 -3.84
CA LEU A 304 19.89 -18.34 -3.05
C LEU A 304 19.03 -17.42 -3.92
N ALA A 305 19.54 -16.99 -5.08
CA ALA A 305 18.78 -16.17 -6.01
C ALA A 305 17.55 -16.88 -6.63
N ALA A 306 17.47 -18.22 -6.53
CA ALA A 306 16.28 -18.97 -6.90
C ALA A 306 15.54 -19.53 -5.66
N VAL A 307 16.27 -19.84 -4.56
CA VAL A 307 15.65 -20.26 -3.28
C VAL A 307 14.69 -19.20 -2.75
N VAL A 308 14.94 -17.91 -3.02
CA VAL A 308 14.01 -16.82 -2.63
C VAL A 308 12.59 -16.99 -3.17
N LEU A 309 12.42 -17.70 -4.27
CA LEU A 309 11.10 -17.98 -4.85
C LEU A 309 10.19 -18.76 -3.87
N ALA A 310 10.78 -19.54 -2.96
CA ALA A 310 10.03 -20.26 -1.93
C ALA A 310 9.41 -19.36 -0.85
N VAL A 311 9.85 -18.12 -0.72
CA VAL A 311 9.37 -17.17 0.29
C VAL A 311 8.52 -16.03 -0.30
N THR A 312 8.24 -16.08 -1.60
CA THR A 312 7.35 -15.12 -2.27
C THR A 312 5.93 -15.20 -1.68
N GLY A 313 5.20 -14.09 -1.68
CA GLY A 313 3.86 -14.01 -1.09
C GLY A 313 3.82 -13.78 0.43
N ALA A 314 4.96 -13.74 1.12
CA ALA A 314 5.01 -13.44 2.54
C ALA A 314 4.44 -12.04 2.88
N GLU A 315 4.58 -11.09 1.97
CA GLU A 315 4.07 -9.73 2.13
C GLU A 315 2.55 -9.64 1.97
N ALA A 316 1.99 -10.41 1.02
CA ALA A 316 0.55 -10.52 0.84
C ALA A 316 -0.12 -11.02 2.13
N LEU A 317 0.51 -11.99 2.81
CA LEU A 317 0.08 -12.52 4.11
C LEU A 317 -0.05 -11.42 5.18
N TYR A 318 0.91 -10.49 5.21
CA TYR A 318 0.87 -9.36 6.14
C TYR A 318 -0.10 -8.26 5.70
N ALA A 319 -0.22 -8.01 4.40
CA ALA A 319 -1.15 -7.03 3.85
C ALA A 319 -2.62 -7.42 4.09
N ASP A 320 -2.96 -8.70 3.95
CA ASP A 320 -4.33 -9.22 4.11
C ASP A 320 -4.75 -9.46 5.57
N MET A 321 -3.86 -9.14 6.52
CA MET A 321 -4.15 -9.33 7.94
C MET A 321 -5.41 -8.57 8.39
N GLY A 322 -5.72 -7.42 7.79
CA GLY A 322 -6.90 -6.63 8.10
C GLY A 322 -8.22 -7.33 7.75
N HIS A 323 -8.21 -8.23 6.78
CA HIS A 323 -9.40 -8.93 6.32
C HIS A 323 -9.71 -10.20 7.11
N PHE A 324 -8.69 -10.98 7.45
CA PHE A 324 -8.86 -12.32 8.06
C PHE A 324 -8.44 -12.37 9.53
N GLY A 325 -7.62 -11.42 9.95
CA GLY A 325 -7.06 -11.35 11.29
C GLY A 325 -5.88 -12.29 11.51
N ARG A 326 -4.91 -11.86 12.34
CA ARG A 326 -3.67 -12.59 12.61
C ARG A 326 -3.87 -14.05 13.02
N ARG A 327 -4.86 -14.34 13.88
CA ARG A 327 -5.07 -15.71 14.41
C ARG A 327 -5.48 -16.70 13.34
N ALA A 328 -6.34 -16.32 12.39
CA ALA A 328 -6.78 -17.19 11.30
C ALA A 328 -5.61 -17.48 10.36
N ILE A 329 -4.85 -16.45 9.97
CA ILE A 329 -3.68 -16.58 9.11
C ILE A 329 -2.62 -17.46 9.77
N THR A 330 -2.26 -17.22 11.04
CA THR A 330 -1.27 -18.03 11.75
C THR A 330 -1.67 -19.51 11.83
N ARG A 331 -2.95 -19.82 12.08
CA ARG A 331 -3.44 -21.21 12.13
C ARG A 331 -3.39 -21.88 10.76
N ALA A 332 -3.88 -21.21 9.72
CA ALA A 332 -3.82 -21.72 8.34
C ALA A 332 -2.38 -22.03 7.93
N TRP A 333 -1.45 -21.12 8.22
CA TRP A 333 -0.02 -21.31 7.95
C TRP A 333 0.55 -22.51 8.67
N MET A 334 0.45 -22.56 10.00
CA MET A 334 1.14 -23.55 10.81
C MET A 334 0.62 -24.97 10.62
N PHE A 335 -0.71 -25.15 10.39
CA PHE A 335 -1.31 -26.47 10.37
C PHE A 335 -1.52 -27.05 8.97
N LEU A 336 -1.56 -26.24 7.92
CA LEU A 336 -1.80 -26.75 6.57
C LEU A 336 -0.75 -26.27 5.56
N VAL A 337 -0.58 -24.96 5.42
CA VAL A 337 0.20 -24.40 4.30
C VAL A 337 1.70 -24.71 4.43
N PHE A 338 2.30 -24.37 5.57
CA PHE A 338 3.71 -24.64 5.81
C PHE A 338 4.06 -26.13 5.72
N PRO A 339 3.36 -27.06 6.40
CA PRO A 339 3.64 -28.48 6.25
C PRO A 339 3.50 -28.96 4.79
N ALA A 340 2.43 -28.57 4.09
CA ALA A 340 2.20 -29.00 2.71
C ALA A 340 3.31 -28.53 1.75
N CYS A 341 3.72 -27.26 1.86
CA CYS A 341 4.80 -26.72 1.03
C CYS A 341 6.13 -27.45 1.32
N ILE A 342 6.47 -27.65 2.60
CA ILE A 342 7.71 -28.33 2.97
C ILE A 342 7.72 -29.79 2.51
N LEU A 343 6.62 -30.52 2.67
CA LEU A 343 6.48 -31.88 2.16
C LEU A 343 6.69 -31.94 0.66
N SER A 344 6.10 -30.98 -0.09
CA SER A 344 6.29 -30.87 -1.54
C SER A 344 7.75 -30.65 -1.92
N TYR A 345 8.49 -29.74 -1.26
CA TYR A 345 9.90 -29.51 -1.52
C TYR A 345 10.77 -30.71 -1.19
N LEU A 346 10.50 -31.39 -0.07
CA LEU A 346 11.19 -32.63 0.30
C LEU A 346 10.92 -33.75 -0.72
N GLY A 347 9.67 -33.96 -1.14
CA GLY A 347 9.32 -34.96 -2.15
C GLY A 347 10.00 -34.70 -3.50
N GLN A 348 9.99 -33.44 -3.98
CA GLN A 348 10.72 -33.06 -5.19
C GLN A 348 12.22 -33.28 -5.05
N GLY A 349 12.81 -32.95 -3.89
CA GLY A 349 14.22 -33.22 -3.60
C GLY A 349 14.52 -34.72 -3.63
N ALA A 350 13.64 -35.57 -3.07
CA ALA A 350 13.75 -37.02 -3.11
C ALA A 350 13.69 -37.55 -4.56
N LEU A 351 12.77 -37.01 -5.36
CA LEU A 351 12.63 -37.38 -6.79
C LEU A 351 13.88 -37.04 -7.61
N ILE A 352 14.50 -35.85 -7.37
CA ILE A 352 15.74 -35.43 -8.03
C ILE A 352 16.91 -36.32 -7.61
N LEU A 353 16.95 -36.81 -6.36
CA LEU A 353 17.97 -37.76 -5.90
C LEU A 353 17.83 -39.12 -6.55
N ALA A 354 16.59 -39.57 -6.83
CA ALA A 354 16.33 -40.84 -7.50
C ALA A 354 16.82 -40.84 -8.95
N ASP A 355 16.49 -39.79 -9.69
CA ASP A 355 16.91 -39.60 -11.08
C ASP A 355 17.15 -38.11 -11.38
N PRO A 356 18.42 -37.71 -11.66
CA PRO A 356 18.79 -36.34 -12.01
C PRO A 356 18.04 -35.77 -13.23
N HIS A 357 17.49 -36.58 -14.13
CA HIS A 357 16.70 -36.09 -15.29
C HIS A 357 15.38 -35.44 -14.89
N ASN A 358 14.89 -35.72 -13.70
CA ASN A 358 13.64 -35.16 -13.16
C ASN A 358 13.73 -33.66 -12.84
N ILE A 359 14.91 -33.01 -12.94
CA ILE A 359 15.06 -31.56 -12.75
C ILE A 359 14.28 -30.73 -13.78
N SER A 360 13.92 -31.32 -14.92
CA SER A 360 13.17 -30.62 -15.97
C SER A 360 11.79 -30.13 -15.49
N SER A 361 11.13 -30.86 -14.62
CA SER A 361 9.83 -30.51 -14.06
C SER A 361 9.53 -31.33 -12.79
N PRO A 362 10.31 -31.18 -11.72
CA PRO A 362 10.28 -32.05 -10.55
C PRO A 362 8.90 -32.06 -9.88
N PHE A 363 8.15 -30.98 -9.97
CA PHE A 363 6.82 -30.89 -9.38
C PHE A 363 5.81 -31.80 -10.09
N PHE A 364 5.69 -31.74 -11.43
CA PHE A 364 4.72 -32.54 -12.19
C PHE A 364 5.13 -34.00 -12.36
N LEU A 365 6.43 -34.29 -12.29
CA LEU A 365 6.96 -35.64 -12.34
C LEU A 365 6.84 -36.38 -10.97
N LEU A 366 6.43 -35.69 -9.91
CA LEU A 366 6.22 -36.30 -8.60
C LEU A 366 4.99 -37.22 -8.55
N VAL A 367 4.11 -37.13 -9.54
CA VAL A 367 2.91 -37.96 -9.67
C VAL A 367 3.02 -38.91 -10.86
N PRO A 368 2.44 -40.10 -10.77
CA PRO A 368 2.35 -41.01 -11.91
C PRO A 368 1.53 -40.42 -13.05
N ASP A 369 1.69 -40.97 -14.27
CA ASP A 369 1.15 -40.41 -15.51
C ASP A 369 -0.37 -40.13 -15.46
N TRP A 370 -1.15 -41.01 -14.86
CA TRP A 370 -2.60 -40.80 -14.69
C TRP A 370 -2.95 -39.62 -13.81
N GLY A 371 -2.08 -39.25 -12.88
CA GLY A 371 -2.29 -38.15 -11.93
C GLY A 371 -1.89 -36.76 -12.47
N ARG A 372 -1.14 -36.70 -13.56
CA ARG A 372 -0.60 -35.43 -14.09
C ARG A 372 -1.69 -34.48 -14.60
N TRP A 373 -2.68 -34.99 -15.35
CA TRP A 373 -3.79 -34.15 -15.82
C TRP A 373 -4.61 -33.52 -14.67
N PRO A 374 -5.10 -34.30 -13.67
CA PRO A 374 -5.77 -33.71 -12.51
C PRO A 374 -4.90 -32.69 -11.76
N LEU A 375 -3.59 -32.97 -11.62
CA LEU A 375 -2.67 -32.07 -10.94
C LEU A 375 -2.48 -30.75 -11.71
N ILE A 376 -2.34 -30.78 -13.03
CA ILE A 376 -2.23 -29.59 -13.88
C ILE A 376 -3.48 -28.72 -13.80
N LEU A 377 -4.68 -29.34 -13.84
CA LEU A 377 -5.94 -28.62 -13.70
C LEU A 377 -6.04 -27.94 -12.33
N LEU A 378 -5.69 -28.67 -11.25
CA LEU A 378 -5.71 -28.15 -9.90
C LEU A 378 -4.63 -27.07 -9.69
N ALA A 379 -3.42 -27.25 -10.26
CA ALA A 379 -2.36 -26.25 -10.25
C ALA A 379 -2.80 -24.97 -10.99
N THR A 380 -3.44 -25.11 -12.14
CA THR A 380 -3.96 -23.95 -12.90
C THR A 380 -5.04 -23.22 -12.10
N ALA A 381 -5.96 -23.94 -11.46
CA ALA A 381 -6.96 -23.34 -10.60
C ALA A 381 -6.30 -22.61 -9.40
N ALA A 382 -5.30 -23.22 -8.74
CA ALA A 382 -4.57 -22.62 -7.64
C ALA A 382 -3.80 -21.36 -8.07
N THR A 383 -3.14 -21.38 -9.24
CA THR A 383 -2.38 -20.22 -9.75
C THR A 383 -3.30 -19.08 -10.21
N VAL A 384 -4.48 -19.37 -10.73
CA VAL A 384 -5.52 -18.36 -11.00
C VAL A 384 -5.97 -17.70 -9.70
N ILE A 385 -6.18 -18.47 -8.64
CA ILE A 385 -6.53 -17.94 -7.30
C ILE A 385 -5.38 -17.10 -6.73
N ALA A 386 -4.14 -17.57 -6.84
CA ALA A 386 -2.95 -16.84 -6.44
C ALA A 386 -2.84 -15.48 -7.14
N SER A 387 -3.01 -15.49 -8.47
CA SER A 387 -3.00 -14.28 -9.30
C SER A 387 -4.11 -13.31 -8.89
N GLN A 388 -5.31 -13.83 -8.61
CA GLN A 388 -6.44 -13.05 -8.12
C GLN A 388 -6.12 -12.32 -6.79
N ALA A 389 -5.50 -13.02 -5.84
CA ALA A 389 -5.12 -12.49 -4.55
C ALA A 389 -4.13 -11.32 -4.69
N VAL A 390 -3.09 -11.49 -5.48
CA VAL A 390 -2.07 -10.45 -5.72
C VAL A 390 -2.67 -9.23 -6.45
N ILE A 391 -3.55 -9.42 -7.43
CA ILE A 391 -4.24 -8.34 -8.13
C ILE A 391 -5.11 -7.52 -7.15
N THR A 392 -5.87 -8.19 -6.28
CA THR A 392 -6.68 -7.50 -5.26
C THR A 392 -5.82 -6.81 -4.20
N GLY A 393 -4.67 -7.39 -3.84
CA GLY A 393 -3.64 -6.77 -3.02
C GLY A 393 -3.12 -5.47 -3.63
N ALA A 394 -2.84 -5.45 -4.94
CA ALA A 394 -2.43 -4.24 -5.65
C ALA A 394 -3.49 -3.14 -5.62
N TYR A 395 -4.78 -3.49 -5.77
CA TYR A 395 -5.87 -2.51 -5.63
C TYR A 395 -5.94 -1.94 -4.21
N SER A 396 -5.76 -2.78 -3.19
CA SER A 396 -5.77 -2.37 -1.79
C SER A 396 -4.63 -1.40 -1.48
N VAL A 397 -3.41 -1.72 -1.88
CA VAL A 397 -2.24 -0.86 -1.73
C VAL A 397 -2.43 0.47 -2.47
N ALA A 398 -2.95 0.45 -3.70
CA ALA A 398 -3.23 1.65 -4.48
C ALA A 398 -4.30 2.54 -3.83
N SER A 399 -5.38 1.94 -3.31
CA SER A 399 -6.43 2.64 -2.58
C SER A 399 -5.89 3.30 -1.31
N GLN A 400 -5.11 2.57 -0.51
CA GLN A 400 -4.46 3.11 0.68
C GLN A 400 -3.48 4.24 0.32
N ALA A 401 -2.65 4.06 -0.72
CA ALA A 401 -1.73 5.09 -1.21
C ALA A 401 -2.45 6.35 -1.68
N ALA A 402 -3.59 6.23 -2.36
CA ALA A 402 -4.39 7.36 -2.81
C ALA A 402 -5.01 8.12 -1.63
N LYS A 403 -5.58 7.41 -0.64
CA LYS A 403 -6.17 8.01 0.56
C LYS A 403 -5.13 8.67 1.47
N LEU A 404 -3.94 8.07 1.58
CA LEU A 404 -2.81 8.65 2.30
C LEU A 404 -2.10 9.78 1.52
N GLY A 405 -2.51 10.01 0.27
CA GLY A 405 -2.05 11.14 -0.56
C GLY A 405 -0.78 10.90 -1.35
N TYR A 406 -0.38 9.66 -1.55
CA TYR A 406 0.74 9.26 -2.41
C TYR A 406 0.35 9.05 -3.88
N LEU A 407 -0.93 8.81 -4.15
CA LEU A 407 -1.50 8.72 -5.49
C LEU A 407 -2.70 9.66 -5.62
N PRO A 408 -3.13 10.00 -6.85
CA PRO A 408 -4.38 10.71 -7.08
C PRO A 408 -5.57 9.92 -6.53
N ARG A 409 -6.71 10.60 -6.30
CA ARG A 409 -7.96 9.91 -5.96
C ARG A 409 -8.35 9.00 -7.12
N LEU A 410 -8.31 7.70 -6.89
CA LEU A 410 -8.66 6.70 -7.89
C LEU A 410 -10.18 6.46 -7.88
N ARG A 411 -10.73 6.18 -9.05
CA ARG A 411 -12.10 5.68 -9.14
C ARG A 411 -12.11 4.25 -8.63
N ILE A 412 -12.80 4.04 -7.50
CA ILE A 412 -12.92 2.74 -6.83
C ILE A 412 -14.38 2.29 -6.98
N ALA A 413 -14.59 1.14 -7.59
CA ALA A 413 -15.88 0.47 -7.62
C ALA A 413 -15.89 -0.61 -6.52
N HIS A 414 -16.91 -0.59 -5.67
CA HIS A 414 -17.15 -1.66 -4.70
C HIS A 414 -17.89 -2.79 -5.41
N THR A 415 -17.33 -3.98 -5.38
CA THR A 415 -17.89 -5.14 -6.07
C THR A 415 -18.75 -6.03 -5.18
N SER A 416 -18.85 -5.71 -3.88
CA SER A 416 -19.72 -6.39 -2.91
C SER A 416 -20.28 -5.40 -1.90
N GLU A 417 -21.58 -5.46 -1.65
CA GLU A 417 -22.26 -4.66 -0.61
C GLU A 417 -22.06 -5.25 0.79
N SER A 418 -21.87 -6.57 0.87
CA SER A 418 -21.79 -7.30 2.14
C SER A 418 -20.35 -7.50 2.66
N THR A 419 -19.33 -7.42 1.80
CA THR A 419 -17.93 -7.65 2.15
C THR A 419 -17.13 -6.36 2.00
N ILE A 420 -16.86 -5.70 3.11
CA ILE A 420 -16.02 -4.50 3.15
C ILE A 420 -14.59 -4.93 2.80
N GLY A 421 -14.06 -4.40 1.69
CA GLY A 421 -12.68 -4.67 1.25
C GLY A 421 -12.55 -5.23 -0.17
N GLN A 422 -13.62 -5.70 -0.80
CA GLN A 422 -13.58 -6.07 -2.22
C GLN A 422 -13.70 -4.81 -3.09
N ILE A 423 -12.55 -4.30 -3.51
CA ILE A 423 -12.45 -3.10 -4.34
C ILE A 423 -11.95 -3.47 -5.74
N TYR A 424 -12.45 -2.74 -6.73
CA TYR A 424 -12.01 -2.82 -8.12
C TYR A 424 -11.56 -1.43 -8.58
N VAL A 425 -10.34 -1.36 -9.12
CA VAL A 425 -9.76 -0.11 -9.64
C VAL A 425 -9.52 -0.26 -11.13
N PRO A 426 -10.43 0.24 -12.00
CA PRO A 426 -10.41 -0.02 -13.45
C PRO A 426 -9.08 0.28 -14.12
N TRP A 427 -8.50 1.46 -13.82
CA TRP A 427 -7.24 1.89 -14.41
C TRP A 427 -6.08 0.94 -14.09
N ILE A 428 -5.97 0.53 -12.82
CA ILE A 428 -4.91 -0.40 -12.38
C ILE A 428 -5.14 -1.78 -12.97
N ASN A 429 -6.40 -2.24 -13.06
CA ASN A 429 -6.73 -3.51 -13.68
C ASN A 429 -6.20 -3.61 -15.12
N TRP A 430 -6.49 -2.61 -15.95
CA TRP A 430 -6.04 -2.59 -17.33
C TRP A 430 -4.53 -2.45 -17.45
N LEU A 431 -3.90 -1.61 -16.60
CA LEU A 431 -2.46 -1.45 -16.55
C LEU A 431 -1.77 -2.79 -16.20
N LEU A 432 -2.24 -3.48 -15.16
CA LEU A 432 -1.72 -4.78 -14.76
C LEU A 432 -1.92 -5.81 -15.86
N MET A 433 -3.12 -5.89 -16.48
CA MET A 433 -3.38 -6.84 -17.57
C MET A 433 -2.40 -6.67 -18.73
N VAL A 434 -2.21 -5.44 -19.20
CA VAL A 434 -1.27 -5.18 -20.31
C VAL A 434 0.16 -5.51 -19.89
N SER A 435 0.57 -5.15 -18.66
CA SER A 435 1.91 -5.47 -18.16
C SER A 435 2.14 -6.96 -18.04
N VAL A 436 1.20 -7.71 -17.44
CA VAL A 436 1.28 -9.17 -17.28
C VAL A 436 1.38 -9.87 -18.63
N LEU A 437 0.52 -9.49 -19.60
CA LEU A 437 0.57 -10.04 -20.97
C LEU A 437 1.90 -9.72 -21.67
N THR A 438 2.40 -8.49 -21.51
CA THR A 438 3.71 -8.11 -22.06
C THR A 438 4.81 -9.00 -21.49
N LEU A 439 4.79 -9.28 -20.18
CA LEU A 439 5.77 -10.16 -19.54
C LEU A 439 5.67 -11.60 -20.06
N VAL A 440 4.45 -12.14 -20.20
CA VAL A 440 4.26 -13.51 -20.74
C VAL A 440 4.79 -13.64 -22.15
N PHE A 441 4.51 -12.67 -23.04
CA PHE A 441 4.99 -12.71 -24.41
C PHE A 441 6.48 -12.41 -24.56
N ALA A 442 7.06 -11.58 -23.66
CA ALA A 442 8.47 -11.24 -23.67
C ALA A 442 9.35 -12.38 -23.16
N PHE A 443 8.99 -12.99 -22.04
CA PHE A 443 9.81 -14.01 -21.38
C PHE A 443 9.49 -15.44 -21.82
N ARG A 444 8.25 -15.77 -22.11
CA ARG A 444 7.76 -17.07 -22.64
C ARG A 444 8.07 -18.31 -21.78
N SER A 445 8.71 -18.15 -20.63
CA SER A 445 9.13 -19.21 -19.74
C SER A 445 9.04 -18.75 -18.28
N SER A 446 8.53 -19.61 -17.42
CA SER A 446 8.45 -19.36 -15.99
C SER A 446 9.85 -19.21 -15.34
N THR A 447 10.84 -19.99 -15.79
CA THR A 447 12.22 -19.89 -15.32
C THR A 447 12.88 -18.56 -15.68
N ALA A 448 12.59 -18.01 -16.87
CA ALA A 448 13.08 -16.68 -17.25
C ALA A 448 12.43 -15.56 -16.42
N LEU A 449 11.12 -15.68 -16.14
CA LEU A 449 10.42 -14.74 -15.23
C LEU A 449 10.92 -14.83 -13.79
N ALA A 450 11.35 -16.00 -13.34
CA ALA A 450 11.87 -16.21 -11.99
C ALA A 450 13.10 -15.34 -11.70
N TYR A 451 13.94 -15.05 -12.70
CA TYR A 451 15.09 -14.17 -12.55
C TYR A 451 14.70 -12.70 -12.27
N ALA A 452 13.59 -12.27 -12.82
CA ALA A 452 13.04 -10.95 -12.52
C ALA A 452 12.37 -10.92 -11.14
N PHE A 453 11.68 -11.99 -10.76
CA PHE A 453 10.81 -12.04 -9.57
C PHE A 453 11.58 -11.83 -8.26
N GLY A 454 12.69 -12.53 -8.07
CA GLY A 454 13.45 -12.52 -6.82
C GLY A 454 13.85 -11.13 -6.33
N MET A 455 14.17 -10.19 -7.23
CA MET A 455 14.62 -8.84 -6.86
C MET A 455 13.50 -7.96 -6.28
N ALA A 456 12.27 -8.08 -6.79
CA ALA A 456 11.13 -7.37 -6.23
C ALA A 456 10.88 -7.80 -4.78
N VAL A 457 10.79 -9.11 -4.58
CA VAL A 457 10.48 -9.74 -3.29
C VAL A 457 11.54 -9.44 -2.24
N THR A 458 12.84 -9.68 -2.55
CA THR A 458 13.92 -9.42 -1.59
C THR A 458 14.03 -7.96 -1.20
N GLY A 459 13.81 -7.04 -2.15
CA GLY A 459 13.79 -5.60 -1.88
C GLY A 459 12.68 -5.22 -0.90
N THR A 460 11.48 -5.73 -1.12
CA THR A 460 10.32 -5.42 -0.28
C THR A 460 10.45 -6.07 1.12
N ILE A 461 10.92 -7.33 1.21
CA ILE A 461 11.17 -8.01 2.49
C ILE A 461 12.19 -7.21 3.31
N THR A 462 13.33 -6.83 2.73
CA THR A 462 14.38 -6.07 3.41
C THR A 462 13.85 -4.74 3.96
N ILE A 463 13.10 -4.00 3.15
CA ILE A 463 12.50 -2.73 3.57
C ILE A 463 11.48 -2.95 4.69
N SER A 464 10.62 -3.95 4.57
CA SER A 464 9.61 -4.28 5.59
C SER A 464 10.26 -4.69 6.92
N THR A 465 11.33 -5.50 6.89
CA THR A 465 12.12 -5.88 8.07
C THR A 465 12.75 -4.65 8.73
N LEU A 466 13.32 -3.74 7.95
CA LEU A 466 13.92 -2.50 8.46
C LEU A 466 12.87 -1.60 9.14
N LEU A 467 11.73 -1.39 8.49
CA LEU A 467 10.62 -0.61 9.05
C LEU A 467 10.06 -1.26 10.31
N PHE A 468 9.91 -2.60 10.31
CA PHE A 468 9.45 -3.35 11.46
C PHE A 468 10.30 -3.09 12.70
N PHE A 469 11.63 -3.23 12.61
CA PHE A 469 12.50 -3.03 13.77
C PHE A 469 12.49 -1.60 14.28
N TYR A 470 12.42 -0.61 13.40
CA TYR A 470 12.27 0.78 13.81
C TYR A 470 10.97 1.02 14.60
N ILE A 471 9.86 0.48 14.11
CA ILE A 471 8.55 0.65 14.75
C ILE A 471 8.48 -0.17 16.04
N ALA A 472 9.03 -1.40 16.07
CA ALA A 472 9.11 -2.22 17.28
C ALA A 472 9.85 -1.48 18.40
N ARG A 473 10.92 -0.79 18.06
CA ARG A 473 11.63 0.08 19.02
C ARG A 473 10.77 1.25 19.48
N ALA A 474 10.10 1.93 18.57
CA ALA A 474 9.32 3.14 18.85
C ALA A 474 8.00 2.84 19.58
N LYS A 475 7.25 1.78 19.16
CA LYS A 475 5.92 1.42 19.69
C LYS A 475 6.01 0.62 21.00
N TRP A 476 6.93 -0.35 21.09
CA TRP A 476 7.00 -1.29 22.22
C TRP A 476 8.09 -0.95 23.24
N GLY A 477 8.94 0.05 22.97
CA GLY A 477 10.04 0.38 23.86
C GLY A 477 11.09 -0.73 24.03
N THR A 478 11.15 -1.69 23.08
CA THR A 478 12.04 -2.84 23.12
C THR A 478 13.49 -2.42 23.38
N PRO A 479 14.26 -3.09 24.24
CA PRO A 479 15.66 -2.74 24.51
C PRO A 479 16.50 -2.67 23.23
N VAL A 480 17.37 -1.66 23.12
CA VAL A 480 18.16 -1.41 21.91
C VAL A 480 18.99 -2.63 21.51
N TRP A 481 19.62 -3.29 22.48
CA TRP A 481 20.45 -4.46 22.21
C TRP A 481 19.67 -5.61 21.54
N LEU A 482 18.44 -5.86 21.99
CA LEU A 482 17.58 -6.91 21.43
C LEU A 482 17.13 -6.56 20.00
N VAL A 483 16.75 -5.28 19.79
CA VAL A 483 16.42 -4.77 18.45
C VAL A 483 17.63 -4.87 17.52
N THR A 484 18.81 -4.49 18.00
CA THR A 484 20.06 -4.55 17.21
C THR A 484 20.41 -5.98 16.84
N ILE A 485 20.41 -6.93 17.77
CA ILE A 485 20.69 -8.34 17.48
C ILE A 485 19.67 -8.90 16.49
N GLY A 486 18.36 -8.72 16.76
CA GLY A 486 17.31 -9.22 15.88
C GLY A 486 17.38 -8.61 14.48
N ALA A 487 17.60 -7.28 14.40
CA ALA A 487 17.74 -6.58 13.12
C ALA A 487 19.00 -7.07 12.38
N THR A 488 20.14 -7.20 13.06
CA THR A 488 21.38 -7.66 12.42
C THR A 488 21.20 -9.07 11.85
N VAL A 489 20.63 -10.00 12.61
CA VAL A 489 20.43 -11.39 12.15
C VAL A 489 19.49 -11.43 10.94
N LEU A 490 18.29 -10.84 11.06
CA LEU A 490 17.30 -10.94 9.98
C LEU A 490 17.69 -10.13 8.75
N LEU A 491 18.20 -8.89 8.92
CA LEU A 491 18.68 -8.10 7.79
C LEU A 491 19.93 -8.71 7.11
N SER A 492 20.78 -9.43 7.83
CA SER A 492 21.90 -10.15 7.19
C SER A 492 21.40 -11.22 6.24
N VAL A 493 20.36 -11.96 6.63
CA VAL A 493 19.69 -12.94 5.76
C VAL A 493 19.05 -12.25 4.55
N ASP A 494 18.27 -11.20 4.78
CA ASP A 494 17.59 -10.45 3.72
C ASP A 494 18.60 -9.85 2.72
N LEU A 495 19.68 -9.23 3.22
CA LEU A 495 20.74 -8.63 2.40
C LEU A 495 21.53 -9.68 1.61
N LEU A 496 21.72 -10.88 2.17
CA LEU A 496 22.34 -11.99 1.44
C LEU A 496 21.47 -12.39 0.23
N PHE A 497 20.14 -12.45 0.39
CA PHE A 497 19.21 -12.69 -0.72
C PHE A 497 19.22 -11.55 -1.74
N VAL A 498 19.25 -10.29 -1.31
CA VAL A 498 19.37 -9.13 -2.23
C VAL A 498 20.67 -9.24 -3.03
N ALA A 499 21.80 -9.51 -2.36
CA ALA A 499 23.09 -9.64 -3.01
C ALA A 499 23.11 -10.78 -4.03
N ALA A 500 22.51 -11.94 -3.69
CA ALA A 500 22.38 -13.07 -4.61
C ALA A 500 21.53 -12.70 -5.84
N ASN A 501 20.40 -12.00 -5.66
CA ASN A 501 19.54 -11.58 -6.77
C ASN A 501 20.17 -10.49 -7.65
N LEU A 502 21.09 -9.66 -7.12
CA LEU A 502 21.84 -8.70 -7.92
C LEU A 502 22.72 -9.36 -8.98
N THR A 503 23.17 -10.60 -8.78
CA THR A 503 23.93 -11.34 -9.79
C THR A 503 23.11 -11.62 -11.05
N LYS A 504 21.79 -11.69 -10.92
CA LYS A 504 20.85 -11.88 -12.03
C LYS A 504 20.35 -10.56 -12.67
N PHE A 505 20.99 -9.44 -12.32
CA PHE A 505 20.55 -8.11 -12.80
C PHE A 505 20.43 -8.06 -14.32
N VAL A 506 21.45 -8.51 -15.06
CA VAL A 506 21.47 -8.52 -16.54
C VAL A 506 20.43 -9.49 -17.13
N HIS A 507 20.07 -10.54 -16.38
CA HIS A 507 19.17 -11.60 -16.85
C HIS A 507 17.67 -11.34 -16.52
N GLY A 508 17.34 -10.13 -16.03
CA GLY A 508 15.93 -9.74 -15.80
C GLY A 508 15.65 -9.05 -14.47
N ALA A 509 16.54 -9.14 -13.46
CA ALA A 509 16.32 -8.53 -12.14
C ALA A 509 16.30 -6.98 -12.15
N TRP A 510 16.74 -6.34 -13.24
CA TRP A 510 16.59 -4.88 -13.45
C TRP A 510 15.14 -4.45 -13.65
N LEU A 511 14.27 -5.35 -14.18
CA LEU A 511 12.90 -5.00 -14.56
C LEU A 511 12.02 -4.58 -13.38
N PRO A 512 11.92 -5.35 -12.27
CA PRO A 512 11.13 -4.93 -11.12
C PRO A 512 11.68 -3.67 -10.46
N LEU A 513 13.00 -3.45 -10.51
CA LEU A 513 13.60 -2.20 -10.02
C LEU A 513 13.18 -1.00 -10.89
N LEU A 514 13.15 -1.16 -12.22
CA LEU A 514 12.68 -0.13 -13.14
C LEU A 514 11.19 0.19 -12.89
N ILE A 515 10.35 -0.83 -12.76
CA ILE A 515 8.93 -0.67 -12.44
C ILE A 515 8.78 0.04 -11.08
N GLY A 516 9.47 -0.46 -10.05
CA GLY A 516 9.47 0.13 -8.72
C GLY A 516 9.92 1.60 -8.72
N LEU A 517 11.01 1.92 -9.42
CA LEU A 517 11.51 3.30 -9.56
C LEU A 517 10.51 4.20 -10.30
N THR A 518 9.84 3.67 -11.33
CA THR A 518 8.82 4.41 -12.08
C THR A 518 7.63 4.74 -11.18
N VAL A 519 7.08 3.75 -10.46
CA VAL A 519 5.96 3.95 -9.53
C VAL A 519 6.37 4.87 -8.38
N PHE A 520 7.56 4.69 -7.81
CA PHE A 520 8.13 5.57 -6.78
C PHE A 520 8.23 7.02 -7.25
N THR A 521 8.67 7.21 -8.48
CA THR A 521 8.77 8.55 -9.10
C THR A 521 7.39 9.18 -9.26
N VAL A 522 6.38 8.42 -9.67
CA VAL A 522 4.99 8.87 -9.75
C VAL A 522 4.48 9.26 -8.36
N MET A 523 4.63 8.37 -7.36
CA MET A 523 4.15 8.60 -5.99
C MET A 523 4.80 9.82 -5.33
N THR A 524 6.12 9.94 -5.43
CA THR A 524 6.85 11.08 -4.85
C THR A 524 6.59 12.39 -5.60
N THR A 525 6.36 12.32 -6.91
CA THR A 525 5.98 13.50 -7.72
C THR A 525 4.57 13.95 -7.37
N TRP A 526 3.64 13.02 -7.21
CA TRP A 526 2.27 13.32 -6.79
C TRP A 526 2.24 13.96 -5.39
N GLN A 527 2.95 13.38 -4.42
CA GLN A 527 3.06 13.92 -3.07
C GLN A 527 3.56 15.37 -3.08
N ARG A 528 4.68 15.63 -3.80
CA ARG A 528 5.25 16.97 -3.88
C ARG A 528 4.33 17.96 -4.59
N GLY A 529 3.71 17.55 -5.70
CA GLY A 529 2.75 18.39 -6.42
C GLY A 529 1.52 18.74 -5.56
N ARG A 530 1.01 17.75 -4.81
CA ARG A 530 -0.09 17.98 -3.88
C ARG A 530 0.27 18.98 -2.76
N GLU A 531 1.49 18.92 -2.22
CA GLU A 531 1.98 19.89 -1.22
C GLU A 531 1.96 21.32 -1.79
N LEU A 532 2.48 21.50 -3.02
CA LEU A 532 2.51 22.80 -3.70
C LEU A 532 1.10 23.34 -3.97
N VAL A 533 0.22 22.50 -4.51
CA VAL A 533 -1.18 22.87 -4.77
C VAL A 533 -1.89 23.25 -3.48
N THR A 534 -1.64 22.50 -2.38
CA THR A 534 -2.27 22.79 -1.09
C THR A 534 -1.77 24.11 -0.50
N ALA A 535 -0.48 24.41 -0.63
CA ALA A 535 0.10 25.66 -0.15
C ALA A 535 -0.44 26.86 -0.96
N GLU A 536 -0.51 26.75 -2.29
CA GLU A 536 -1.02 27.82 -3.15
C GLU A 536 -2.52 28.02 -2.95
N ARG A 537 -3.26 26.94 -2.84
CA ARG A 537 -4.69 26.98 -2.51
C ARG A 537 -4.94 27.73 -1.19
N ALA A 538 -4.18 27.43 -0.14
CA ALA A 538 -4.32 28.09 1.16
C ALA A 538 -4.05 29.62 1.08
N ARG A 539 -3.15 30.06 0.17
CA ARG A 539 -2.94 31.50 -0.08
C ARG A 539 -4.14 32.17 -0.73
N GLN A 540 -4.75 31.49 -1.73
CA GLN A 540 -5.93 32.00 -2.44
C GLN A 540 -7.18 31.97 -1.56
N GLU A 541 -7.29 30.97 -0.69
CA GLU A 541 -8.41 30.81 0.24
C GLU A 541 -8.42 31.93 1.31
N GLY A 542 -7.28 32.30 1.85
CA GLY A 542 -7.17 33.26 2.95
C GLY A 542 -7.76 32.75 4.28
N PRO A 543 -7.60 33.53 5.36
CA PRO A 543 -8.06 33.13 6.70
C PRO A 543 -9.60 33.17 6.83
N LEU A 544 -10.17 32.11 7.40
CA LEU A 544 -11.64 31.96 7.58
C LEU A 544 -12.23 32.94 8.61
N PRO A 545 -11.61 33.17 9.79
CA PRO A 545 -12.19 34.08 10.79
C PRO A 545 -12.36 35.49 10.27
N GLU A 546 -11.37 36.08 9.60
CA GLU A 546 -11.42 37.42 9.02
C GLU A 546 -12.53 37.53 7.97
N PHE A 547 -12.70 36.51 7.14
CA PHE A 547 -13.75 36.51 6.12
C PHE A 547 -15.16 36.43 6.72
N VAL A 548 -15.35 35.68 7.79
CA VAL A 548 -16.65 35.61 8.52
C VAL A 548 -16.95 36.97 9.19
N ASP A 549 -15.94 37.59 9.82
CA ASP A 549 -16.09 38.93 10.38
C ASP A 549 -16.43 40.00 9.33
N ASP A 550 -15.83 39.94 8.16
CA ASP A 550 -16.14 40.86 7.05
C ASP A 550 -17.57 40.70 6.52
N LEU A 551 -18.09 39.45 6.48
CA LEU A 551 -19.48 39.16 6.14
C LEU A 551 -20.47 39.69 7.21
N ARG A 552 -20.14 39.56 8.49
CA ARG A 552 -20.99 40.03 9.60
C ARG A 552 -21.01 41.54 9.73
N THR A 553 -19.88 42.19 9.57
CA THR A 553 -19.78 43.66 9.66
C THR A 553 -20.31 44.37 8.42
N GLY A 554 -20.78 43.64 7.42
CA GLY A 554 -21.31 44.21 6.19
C GLY A 554 -20.29 44.89 5.29
N LYS A 555 -18.99 44.64 5.51
CA LYS A 555 -17.91 45.13 4.62
C LYS A 555 -18.05 44.53 3.22
N VAL A 556 -18.59 43.31 3.14
CA VAL A 556 -18.92 42.64 1.89
C VAL A 556 -20.45 42.58 1.80
N ALA A 557 -21.01 43.34 0.90
CA ALA A 557 -22.48 43.36 0.67
C ALA A 557 -22.92 42.06 -0.01
N THR A 558 -23.75 41.28 0.66
CA THR A 558 -24.30 40.01 0.14
C THR A 558 -25.83 39.98 0.28
N LEU A 559 -26.50 39.43 -0.74
CA LEU A 559 -27.91 39.10 -0.66
C LEU A 559 -28.07 37.77 0.08
N ARG A 560 -28.83 37.75 1.16
CA ARG A 560 -29.14 36.53 1.90
C ARG A 560 -30.32 35.83 1.23
N ILE A 561 -30.16 34.56 0.89
CA ILE A 561 -31.17 33.73 0.24
C ILE A 561 -31.51 32.51 1.10
N PRO A 562 -32.80 32.08 1.09
CA PRO A 562 -33.22 30.92 1.90
C PRO A 562 -32.56 29.63 1.45
N GLY A 563 -32.37 28.69 2.40
CA GLY A 563 -31.84 27.35 2.18
C GLY A 563 -30.46 27.09 2.74
N THR A 564 -29.99 25.87 2.53
CA THR A 564 -28.69 25.39 3.06
C THR A 564 -27.69 25.26 1.92
N ALA A 565 -26.48 25.85 2.11
CA ALA A 565 -25.34 25.67 1.24
C ALA A 565 -24.21 24.91 1.96
N VAL A 566 -23.68 23.85 1.36
CA VAL A 566 -22.58 23.06 1.87
C VAL A 566 -21.34 23.29 1.02
N PHE A 567 -20.34 23.96 1.56
CA PHE A 567 -19.07 24.26 0.90
C PHE A 567 -18.00 23.26 1.34
N LEU A 568 -17.56 22.39 0.45
CA LEU A 568 -16.48 21.44 0.74
C LEU A 568 -15.14 22.16 0.74
N ASN A 569 -14.44 22.09 1.85
CA ASN A 569 -13.10 22.64 2.02
C ASN A 569 -12.07 21.58 2.38
N ARG A 570 -10.80 21.91 2.19
CA ARG A 570 -9.68 21.07 2.60
C ARG A 570 -8.99 21.58 3.86
N GLY A 571 -8.98 22.89 4.05
CA GLY A 571 -8.39 23.56 5.20
C GLY A 571 -9.44 23.83 6.27
N LYS A 572 -9.04 23.70 7.55
CA LYS A 572 -9.94 24.03 8.68
C LYS A 572 -10.06 25.54 8.93
N GLN A 573 -9.03 26.30 8.57
CA GLN A 573 -8.89 27.72 8.89
C GLN A 573 -8.92 28.62 7.66
N THR A 574 -9.27 28.05 6.50
CA THR A 574 -9.27 28.77 5.24
C THR A 574 -10.66 28.81 4.63
N VAL A 575 -10.95 29.87 3.88
CA VAL A 575 -12.24 30.05 3.20
C VAL A 575 -12.36 29.13 2.00
N PRO A 576 -13.43 28.34 1.84
CA PRO A 576 -13.62 27.56 0.61
C PRO A 576 -13.59 28.46 -0.61
N LEU A 577 -12.77 28.15 -1.64
CA LEU A 577 -12.69 28.96 -2.87
C LEU A 577 -14.07 29.14 -3.54
N ALA A 578 -14.93 28.11 -3.48
CA ALA A 578 -16.28 28.22 -4.00
C ALA A 578 -17.15 29.20 -3.19
N MET A 579 -16.98 29.25 -1.85
CA MET A 579 -17.68 30.23 -1.01
C MET A 579 -17.18 31.64 -1.29
N ARG A 580 -15.85 31.83 -1.38
CA ARG A 580 -15.26 33.14 -1.73
C ARG A 580 -15.79 33.62 -3.07
N ALA A 581 -15.76 32.78 -4.10
CA ALA A 581 -16.25 33.13 -5.43
C ALA A 581 -17.77 33.44 -5.43
N ASN A 582 -18.56 32.71 -4.64
CA ASN A 582 -20.00 32.98 -4.52
C ASN A 582 -20.28 34.33 -3.85
N VAL A 583 -19.51 34.71 -2.86
CA VAL A 583 -19.61 36.00 -2.17
C VAL A 583 -19.05 37.16 -3.02
N GLU A 584 -17.84 37.00 -3.59
CA GLU A 584 -17.14 38.08 -4.31
C GLU A 584 -17.74 38.36 -5.70
N HIS A 585 -18.25 37.34 -6.39
CA HIS A 585 -18.73 37.50 -7.78
C HIS A 585 -20.24 37.44 -7.91
N ASN A 586 -20.91 36.59 -7.13
CA ASN A 586 -22.37 36.47 -7.20
C ASN A 586 -23.08 37.37 -6.17
N HIS A 587 -22.32 37.87 -5.16
CA HIS A 587 -22.84 38.67 -4.05
C HIS A 587 -23.98 37.99 -3.27
N VAL A 588 -23.92 36.64 -3.12
CA VAL A 588 -24.97 35.82 -2.51
C VAL A 588 -24.41 35.00 -1.35
N ARG A 589 -25.23 34.92 -0.27
CA ARG A 589 -25.03 34.04 0.89
C ARG A 589 -26.33 33.32 1.24
N HIS A 590 -26.25 32.01 1.50
CA HIS A 590 -27.41 31.25 2.00
C HIS A 590 -27.68 31.54 3.48
N ASP A 591 -28.94 31.30 3.92
CA ASP A 591 -29.32 31.45 5.33
C ASP A 591 -28.52 30.53 6.22
N GLN A 592 -28.30 29.29 5.78
CA GLN A 592 -27.44 28.31 6.45
C GLN A 592 -26.27 27.94 5.57
N VAL A 593 -25.06 28.08 6.10
CA VAL A 593 -23.81 27.76 5.43
C VAL A 593 -23.05 26.73 6.26
N VAL A 594 -22.80 25.58 5.68
CA VAL A 594 -21.96 24.51 6.25
C VAL A 594 -20.63 24.50 5.53
N ILE A 595 -19.54 24.86 6.20
CA ILE A 595 -18.19 24.70 5.71
C ILE A 595 -17.69 23.32 6.14
N LEU A 596 -17.67 22.37 5.20
CA LEU A 596 -17.33 20.98 5.49
C LEU A 596 -15.88 20.67 5.16
N CYS A 597 -15.07 20.36 6.18
CA CYS A 597 -13.72 19.85 6.04
C CYS A 597 -13.69 18.33 6.21
N ILE A 598 -13.16 17.61 5.21
CA ILE A 598 -13.03 16.16 5.27
C ILE A 598 -11.57 15.80 5.54
N GLU A 599 -11.32 15.14 6.66
CA GLU A 599 -10.00 14.66 7.07
C GLU A 599 -9.90 13.15 6.93
N THR A 600 -8.81 12.69 6.33
CA THR A 600 -8.46 11.27 6.35
C THR A 600 -7.47 11.02 7.47
N GLU A 601 -7.92 10.31 8.48
CA GLU A 601 -7.09 9.91 9.62
C GLU A 601 -6.17 8.76 9.23
N PRO A 602 -4.98 8.67 9.84
CA PRO A 602 -4.03 7.59 9.59
C PRO A 602 -4.41 6.27 10.31
N VAL A 603 -5.71 6.01 10.40
CA VAL A 603 -6.30 4.78 10.95
C VAL A 603 -7.24 4.18 9.91
N PRO A 604 -7.47 2.86 9.92
CA PRO A 604 -8.37 2.23 8.96
C PRO A 604 -9.81 2.76 9.05
N ARG A 605 -10.32 2.90 10.27
CA ARG A 605 -11.69 3.36 10.55
C ARG A 605 -11.72 4.29 11.74
N VAL A 606 -12.60 5.28 11.70
CA VAL A 606 -12.83 6.23 12.79
C VAL A 606 -14.08 5.82 13.57
N LEU A 607 -14.00 5.82 14.90
CA LEU A 607 -15.13 5.54 15.77
C LEU A 607 -16.23 6.60 15.60
N ALA A 608 -17.50 6.20 15.66
CA ALA A 608 -18.66 7.08 15.42
C ALA A 608 -18.62 8.36 16.30
N GLY A 609 -18.25 8.23 17.57
CA GLY A 609 -18.18 9.37 18.49
C GLY A 609 -17.00 10.35 18.26
N GLN A 610 -16.05 10.02 17.35
CA GLN A 610 -14.92 10.87 17.00
C GLN A 610 -14.98 11.38 15.56
N ARG A 611 -16.07 11.03 14.85
CA ARG A 611 -16.22 11.25 13.41
C ARG A 611 -16.53 12.69 13.06
N ILE A 612 -17.32 13.40 13.87
CA ILE A 612 -17.79 14.74 13.58
C ILE A 612 -17.37 15.68 14.69
N VAL A 613 -16.90 16.84 14.31
CA VAL A 613 -16.65 17.98 15.20
C VAL A 613 -17.27 19.20 14.55
N VAL A 614 -18.15 19.87 15.26
CA VAL A 614 -18.79 21.13 14.85
C VAL A 614 -18.15 22.28 15.61
N ASP A 615 -17.90 23.37 14.90
CA ASP A 615 -17.33 24.62 15.43
C ASP A 615 -18.20 25.78 14.89
N ASP A 616 -18.76 26.59 15.76
CA ASP A 616 -19.60 27.76 15.45
C ASP A 616 -18.77 29.00 15.02
N LEU A 617 -17.46 28.84 14.85
CA LEU A 617 -16.50 29.89 14.51
C LEU A 617 -16.48 31.09 15.48
N GLY A 618 -17.08 30.92 16.66
CA GLY A 618 -17.19 31.93 17.73
C GLY A 618 -18.43 32.80 17.64
N TYR A 619 -19.40 32.43 16.80
CA TYR A 619 -20.66 33.13 16.60
C TYR A 619 -21.79 32.10 16.51
N ALA A 620 -22.85 32.29 17.27
CA ALA A 620 -23.92 31.30 17.42
C ALA A 620 -25.23 31.71 16.72
N ASP A 621 -25.22 32.76 15.90
CA ASP A 621 -26.46 33.37 15.34
C ASP A 621 -26.30 33.87 13.90
N ASP A 622 -25.19 33.53 13.25
CA ASP A 622 -24.93 34.02 11.90
C ASP A 622 -25.28 33.00 10.80
N GLY A 623 -25.61 31.78 11.16
CA GLY A 623 -25.99 30.69 10.25
C GLY A 623 -24.78 30.09 9.55
N ILE A 624 -23.54 30.31 10.01
CA ILE A 624 -22.30 29.76 9.42
C ILE A 624 -21.64 28.80 10.41
N ILE A 625 -21.59 27.53 10.08
CA ILE A 625 -20.94 26.51 10.88
C ILE A 625 -19.79 25.85 10.13
N HIS A 626 -18.76 25.46 10.88
CA HIS A 626 -17.66 24.65 10.36
C HIS A 626 -17.76 23.22 10.88
N VAL A 627 -17.89 22.26 9.98
CA VAL A 627 -17.98 20.83 10.29
C VAL A 627 -16.70 20.14 9.85
N THR A 628 -16.01 19.49 10.78
CA THR A 628 -14.90 18.59 10.44
C THR A 628 -15.38 17.14 10.50
N ALA A 629 -15.42 16.48 9.34
CA ALA A 629 -15.74 15.07 9.20
C ALA A 629 -14.47 14.24 9.07
N ARG A 630 -14.27 13.26 9.94
CA ARG A 630 -13.11 12.38 9.97
C ARG A 630 -13.44 11.00 9.45
N PHE A 631 -12.62 10.50 8.53
CA PHE A 631 -12.73 9.17 7.96
C PHE A 631 -11.40 8.45 8.04
N GLY A 632 -11.46 7.15 8.32
CA GLY A 632 -10.30 6.28 8.17
C GLY A 632 -9.95 6.04 6.70
N TYR A 633 -8.70 5.64 6.42
CA TYR A 633 -8.28 5.40 5.04
C TYR A 633 -8.92 4.17 4.37
N MET A 634 -9.65 3.33 5.12
CA MET A 634 -10.47 2.23 4.57
C MET A 634 -11.94 2.62 4.38
N GLU A 635 -12.36 3.79 4.86
CA GLU A 635 -13.73 4.25 4.76
C GLU A 635 -13.98 5.06 3.48
N ARG A 636 -15.22 5.03 2.99
CA ARG A 636 -15.67 5.91 1.90
C ARG A 636 -16.34 7.15 2.51
N PRO A 637 -15.90 8.35 2.16
CA PRO A 637 -16.60 9.58 2.57
C PRO A 637 -18.01 9.64 1.96
N ASP A 638 -19.01 9.67 2.80
CA ASP A 638 -20.41 9.92 2.44
C ASP A 638 -20.85 11.23 3.12
N VAL A 639 -20.84 12.30 2.34
CA VAL A 639 -21.12 13.65 2.85
C VAL A 639 -22.59 13.82 3.26
N PRO A 640 -23.58 13.43 2.45
CA PRO A 640 -24.99 13.52 2.87
C PRO A 640 -25.26 12.70 4.14
N GLY A 641 -24.72 11.47 4.21
CA GLY A 641 -24.88 10.62 5.39
C GLY A 641 -24.26 11.20 6.67
N ILE A 642 -23.12 11.90 6.56
CA ILE A 642 -22.51 12.60 7.70
C ILE A 642 -23.34 13.80 8.15
N LEU A 643 -23.81 14.62 7.22
CA LEU A 643 -24.63 15.79 7.56
C LEU A 643 -25.95 15.39 8.19
N ALA A 644 -26.54 14.28 7.78
CA ALA A 644 -27.75 13.73 8.39
C ALA A 644 -27.58 13.27 9.85
N MET A 645 -26.35 13.11 10.32
CA MET A 645 -26.04 12.77 11.73
C MET A 645 -26.02 14.01 12.64
N LEU A 646 -26.00 15.23 12.08
CA LEU A 646 -25.99 16.47 12.83
C LEU A 646 -27.38 16.76 13.42
N THR A 647 -27.40 17.31 14.63
CA THR A 647 -28.67 17.71 15.28
C THR A 647 -28.88 19.20 15.15
N PRO A 648 -30.17 19.67 15.15
CA PRO A 648 -30.49 21.11 15.06
C PRO A 648 -29.80 21.96 16.13
N ALA A 649 -29.51 21.39 17.30
CA ALA A 649 -28.79 22.07 18.36
C ALA A 649 -27.28 22.30 18.08
N GLU A 650 -26.71 21.50 17.18
CA GLU A 650 -25.30 21.60 16.74
C GLU A 650 -25.14 22.51 15.53
N THR A 651 -26.23 22.84 14.83
CA THR A 651 -26.25 23.50 13.50
C THR A 651 -26.96 24.84 13.47
N GLU A 652 -27.25 25.46 14.62
CA GLU A 652 -27.96 26.73 14.76
C GLU A 652 -29.35 26.71 14.08
N GLY A 653 -30.00 25.55 14.10
CA GLY A 653 -31.32 25.31 13.50
C GLY A 653 -31.30 24.10 12.57
N PRO A 654 -32.45 23.68 12.05
CA PRO A 654 -32.57 22.51 11.21
C PRO A 654 -31.94 22.73 9.83
N LEU A 655 -31.02 21.88 9.41
CA LEU A 655 -30.48 21.87 8.04
C LEU A 655 -31.50 21.29 7.07
N GLN A 656 -31.77 22.00 5.98
CA GLN A 656 -32.61 21.53 4.89
C GLN A 656 -31.83 20.66 3.90
N LEU A 657 -31.40 19.47 4.33
CA LEU A 657 -30.50 18.60 3.55
C LEU A 657 -31.14 18.10 2.25
N ASP A 658 -32.44 17.93 2.19
CA ASP A 658 -33.17 17.49 0.99
C ASP A 658 -33.14 18.52 -0.14
N GLN A 659 -32.92 19.79 0.19
CA GLN A 659 -32.82 20.90 -0.77
C GLN A 659 -31.41 21.55 -0.76
N ALA A 660 -30.49 21.03 0.01
CA ALA A 660 -29.16 21.61 0.15
C ALA A 660 -28.37 21.63 -1.16
N SER A 661 -27.75 22.77 -1.44
CA SER A 661 -26.80 22.94 -2.55
C SER A 661 -25.37 22.63 -2.10
N TYR A 662 -24.67 21.78 -2.83
CA TYR A 662 -23.29 21.38 -2.53
C TYR A 662 -22.32 22.10 -3.46
N PHE A 663 -21.35 22.80 -2.90
CA PHE A 663 -20.38 23.58 -3.66
C PHE A 663 -18.99 22.94 -3.60
N LEU A 664 -18.44 22.65 -4.77
CA LEU A 664 -17.09 22.10 -4.94
C LEU A 664 -16.18 23.08 -5.67
N SER A 665 -14.95 23.23 -5.21
CA SER A 665 -13.92 23.94 -5.95
C SER A 665 -13.11 22.97 -6.81
N LYS A 666 -13.23 23.03 -8.13
CA LYS A 666 -12.40 22.28 -9.08
C LYS A 666 -11.19 23.12 -9.45
N ILE A 667 -10.00 22.56 -9.15
CA ILE A 667 -8.73 23.24 -9.47
C ILE A 667 -8.23 22.74 -10.82
N GLU A 668 -8.06 23.64 -11.75
CA GLU A 668 -7.34 23.43 -13.00
C GLU A 668 -5.85 23.70 -12.80
N LEU A 669 -5.02 22.69 -13.03
CA LEU A 669 -3.57 22.82 -12.86
C LEU A 669 -2.93 23.34 -14.13
N ARG A 670 -2.21 24.46 -14.01
CA ARG A 670 -1.41 25.03 -15.09
C ARG A 670 0.08 25.00 -14.76
N ARG A 671 0.88 24.87 -15.80
CA ARG A 671 2.32 24.86 -15.65
C ARG A 671 2.85 26.29 -15.42
N GLY A 672 3.25 26.59 -14.18
CA GLY A 672 3.88 27.85 -13.82
C GLY A 672 5.38 27.89 -14.13
N LYS A 673 5.94 29.12 -14.16
CA LYS A 673 7.37 29.37 -14.36
C LYS A 673 8.21 29.23 -13.10
N ALA A 674 7.59 29.21 -11.91
CA ALA A 674 8.27 29.12 -10.61
C ALA A 674 9.11 27.82 -10.50
N PRO A 675 10.33 27.85 -9.95
CA PRO A 675 11.23 26.69 -9.85
C PRO A 675 10.86 25.75 -8.68
N THR A 676 9.57 25.43 -8.55
CA THR A 676 9.02 24.61 -7.47
C THR A 676 9.32 23.11 -7.62
N MET A 677 9.38 22.65 -8.86
CA MET A 677 9.64 21.28 -9.28
C MET A 677 10.33 21.24 -10.65
N ALA A 678 11.12 20.18 -10.93
CA ALA A 678 11.71 19.99 -12.25
C ALA A 678 10.62 19.95 -13.36
N PRO A 679 10.85 20.51 -14.55
CA PRO A 679 9.83 20.65 -15.60
C PRO A 679 9.16 19.34 -16.03
N TRP A 680 9.91 18.23 -16.08
CA TRP A 680 9.37 16.92 -16.40
C TRP A 680 8.45 16.38 -15.29
N ARG A 681 8.77 16.65 -14.02
CA ARG A 681 7.90 16.26 -12.88
C ARG A 681 6.59 17.06 -12.86
N LYS A 682 6.63 18.37 -13.24
CA LYS A 682 5.40 19.15 -13.41
C LYS A 682 4.49 18.54 -14.47
N ARG A 683 5.05 18.14 -15.63
CA ARG A 683 4.28 17.44 -16.68
C ARG A 683 3.69 16.14 -16.18
N LEU A 684 4.49 15.32 -15.47
CA LEU A 684 4.04 14.07 -14.88
C LEU A 684 2.92 14.29 -13.87
N PHE A 685 3.05 15.29 -12.98
CA PHE A 685 2.03 15.65 -12.00
C PHE A 685 0.70 16.06 -12.65
N ILE A 686 0.77 16.94 -13.67
CA ILE A 686 -0.42 17.36 -14.42
C ILE A 686 -1.03 16.17 -15.16
N ALA A 687 -0.22 15.32 -15.83
CA ALA A 687 -0.72 14.13 -16.51
C ALA A 687 -1.43 13.16 -15.55
N THR A 688 -0.86 12.95 -14.35
CA THR A 688 -1.47 12.08 -13.34
C THR A 688 -2.74 12.69 -12.72
N SER A 689 -2.90 14.02 -12.75
CA SER A 689 -4.12 14.67 -12.25
C SER A 689 -5.37 14.37 -13.09
N TYR A 690 -5.22 14.03 -14.38
CA TYR A 690 -6.36 13.65 -15.25
C TYR A 690 -6.96 12.28 -14.89
N ILE A 691 -6.23 11.43 -14.15
CA ILE A 691 -6.71 10.12 -13.68
C ILE A 691 -7.55 10.27 -12.39
N THR A 692 -7.60 11.49 -11.81
CA THR A 692 -8.29 11.75 -10.56
C THR A 692 -9.80 11.55 -10.73
N ALA A 693 -10.40 10.75 -9.84
CA ALA A 693 -11.86 10.55 -9.79
C ALA A 693 -12.59 11.87 -9.57
N ASP A 694 -13.80 11.97 -10.11
CA ASP A 694 -14.69 13.09 -9.86
C ASP A 694 -14.92 13.27 -8.36
N ALA A 695 -14.82 14.51 -7.89
CA ALA A 695 -14.96 14.81 -6.48
C ALA A 695 -16.40 14.60 -5.99
N ALA A 696 -17.40 14.91 -6.82
CA ALA A 696 -18.81 14.70 -6.47
C ALA A 696 -19.11 13.20 -6.28
N GLU A 697 -18.63 12.34 -7.19
CA GLU A 697 -18.76 10.88 -7.08
C GLU A 697 -17.99 10.33 -5.88
N TYR A 698 -16.79 10.86 -5.60
CA TYR A 698 -15.94 10.41 -4.50
C TYR A 698 -16.58 10.69 -3.12
N PHE A 699 -17.22 11.85 -2.96
CA PHE A 699 -17.87 12.29 -1.72
C PHE A 699 -19.34 11.90 -1.61
N GLY A 700 -19.88 11.16 -2.57
CA GLY A 700 -21.29 10.72 -2.58
C GLY A 700 -22.29 11.86 -2.74
N LEU A 701 -21.91 12.97 -3.40
CA LEU A 701 -22.77 14.13 -3.55
C LEU A 701 -23.85 13.91 -4.62
N PRO A 702 -25.09 14.41 -4.41
CA PRO A 702 -26.14 14.38 -5.42
C PRO A 702 -25.78 15.29 -6.60
N ARG A 703 -25.79 14.72 -7.82
CA ARG A 703 -25.29 15.41 -9.03
C ARG A 703 -26.15 16.61 -9.42
N ASP A 704 -27.44 16.51 -9.24
CA ASP A 704 -28.46 17.53 -9.55
C ASP A 704 -28.36 18.77 -8.66
N ARG A 705 -27.73 18.66 -7.49
CA ARG A 705 -27.59 19.73 -6.50
C ARG A 705 -26.12 20.09 -6.21
N THR A 706 -25.19 19.64 -7.07
CA THR A 706 -23.77 19.93 -6.92
C THR A 706 -23.31 20.98 -7.92
N VAL A 707 -22.89 22.13 -7.41
CA VAL A 707 -22.32 23.23 -8.19
C VAL A 707 -20.78 23.13 -8.15
N ILE A 708 -20.16 23.12 -9.32
CA ILE A 708 -18.70 23.05 -9.44
C ILE A 708 -18.16 24.40 -9.90
N MET A 709 -17.39 25.07 -9.06
CA MET A 709 -16.74 26.35 -9.36
C MET A 709 -15.27 26.12 -9.71
N GLY A 710 -14.84 26.65 -10.86
CA GLY A 710 -13.48 26.50 -11.37
C GLY A 710 -12.51 27.50 -10.74
N SER A 711 -11.32 27.04 -10.33
CA SER A 711 -10.17 27.89 -9.94
C SER A 711 -8.92 27.39 -10.63
N GLN A 712 -7.97 28.29 -10.95
CA GLN A 712 -6.71 27.92 -11.60
C GLN A 712 -5.55 28.05 -10.62
N ILE A 713 -4.68 27.03 -10.59
CA ILE A 713 -3.45 27.05 -9.80
C ILE A 713 -2.26 26.73 -10.70
N GLU A 714 -1.24 27.57 -10.65
CA GLU A 714 0.04 27.33 -11.31
C GLU A 714 0.98 26.51 -10.41
N VAL A 715 1.60 25.47 -11.00
CA VAL A 715 2.49 24.56 -10.30
C VAL A 715 3.92 24.66 -10.81
#